data_86eedadb915e42bda0b56a16d19113e6
#
_entry.id   86eedadb915e42bda0b56a16d19113e6
#
_cell.length_a   1.000
_cell.length_b   1.000
_cell.length_c   1.000
_cell.angle_alpha   90.00
_cell.angle_beta   90.00
_cell.angle_gamma   90.00
#
_symmetry.space_group_name_H-M   'P 1'
#
loop_
_entity.id
_entity.type
_entity.pdbx_description
1 polymer ?
#
loop_
_entity_poly.entity_id
_entity_poly.type
_entity_poly.pdbx_seq_one_letter_code
_entity_poly.pdbx_strand_id
1 'polypeptide(L)'
;MLDTAHVGVDIFVNPRSEKKNEGDSVTFTCEVEGKPAPIVTWLINDNPLTLETSRMNVSPQPTTHDKTVVNLTINGLKRTDKGSYRCNVKNSYGEKNSTAAALTVNYPAENTTLVIIEPXSRGIVNIGEKLVLQCSGGGKPKPNFEWKRNNLXITSDLSGDKTRLTVKKVQRQNGGNYTCSGNNGIKGSSISSKVEVTVNDTKVILNTPSVNKDNNQIVIPVHDVTYTSKGKKICYYFIIAYKGDGQSQYPDTNLISNDNEDMYITGKIGVGKMKDFTAGDGKKYPIPGFTNKCEKNTRRKRRKIEPDAESFNNKKLESETKYSFFQRSIAEDGSTESYAWTPAVTTPEKPGPPIGAIVGSIVAIILLALILFLFIWFKKRRKAEEQGDDIGLREHRSRSRLSSIAQRLSRKDHFAAHEQYEPGEVHTAAEFERHVRRLHANSDLLFSQEYATVKSPDTVTSNASIDPNNRFKNRYNNITAFDHTRVLLSTIDGDPSSSYINANYLDGFNKKKEYIASQGPLPDTCDDFWRMIWERGSRLIVMVTNCEEKGRVKCHQYWPSSGSSLYGNLEVINMSTVELSDYTIRSFALKMQNSPEERMVTQYHYTAWPDHGVPSSVTSVLNFVRRASAANPPDAGPMVVHCSAGVGRTGTFLVIDAQLKRIQQQNTVDVYNYVMLLRSQRNLMVQVEDQYILIHDALVEAIACGNTEIQARDLRKEIKNLLEQNLETGQTEMEAQFQRLSRNKAPPSKFQAANLPVNKHKNRYANVLPYDDTRVKLSIQPGVDGSDYINANYIGGYMSKRAFIATQAPIPDTIPDFWRMIWEQECHAIVMLSQEMESGKVKVHRYWPGNAPTAIANLVVEMTQEKNFEDYIMREFKVTNTGESASRVVRQYHFTAWPDVGSPDSSAGLTDLIGQVQRWQQRCGNTLVTVHCSAGVGRTGVFCAVSSLIERLKAEAVVDVFQTVKQLREQRPAMVQTKEQYEFCYQTLGEYLDSFDPYNNFD
;
A
#
# COMPACT_ATOMS: atom_id res chain seq x y z
N MET A 1 38.85 63.82 -59.14
CA MET A 1 38.59 63.30 -57.80
C MET A 1 37.17 63.41 -57.57
N LEU A 2 36.47 62.21 -57.58
CA LEU A 2 35.05 62.14 -57.29
C LEU A 2 34.87 62.17 -55.81
N ASP A 3 34.17 63.12 -55.35
CA ASP A 3 33.83 63.33 -53.97
C ASP A 3 32.97 62.15 -53.46
N THR A 4 33.56 61.27 -52.69
CA THR A 4 32.82 60.17 -52.08
C THR A 4 32.22 60.71 -50.79
N ALA A 5 30.99 61.27 -50.90
CA ALA A 5 30.26 61.69 -49.69
C ALA A 5 30.06 60.50 -48.76
N HIS A 6 30.55 60.61 -47.58
CA HIS A 6 30.33 59.63 -46.52
C HIS A 6 28.92 59.81 -45.99
N VAL A 7 28.15 58.70 -45.89
CA VAL A 7 26.74 58.67 -45.45
C VAL A 7 26.60 57.77 -44.28
N GLY A 8 25.99 58.25 -43.21
CA GLY A 8 25.60 57.44 -42.05
C GLY A 8 24.65 56.33 -42.46
N VAL A 9 24.27 55.47 -41.52
CA VAL A 9 23.40 54.32 -41.83
C VAL A 9 21.91 54.71 -41.86
N ASP A 10 21.16 54.14 -42.81
CA ASP A 10 19.69 54.21 -42.81
C ASP A 10 19.03 52.86 -43.10
N ILE A 11 17.74 52.71 -42.67
CA ILE A 11 16.96 51.50 -42.80
C ILE A 11 15.70 51.82 -43.58
N PHE A 12 15.52 51.27 -44.74
CA PHE A 12 14.38 51.57 -45.67
C PHE A 12 13.28 50.54 -45.50
N VAL A 13 13.66 49.27 -45.22
CA VAL A 13 12.67 48.26 -44.99
C VAL A 13 12.93 47.60 -43.61
N ASN A 14 11.92 47.67 -42.77
CA ASN A 14 12.00 47.12 -41.44
C ASN A 14 11.42 45.68 -41.48
N PRO A 15 11.90 44.76 -40.61
CA PRO A 15 11.30 43.42 -40.53
C PRO A 15 9.85 43.49 -40.07
N ARG A 16 9.03 42.55 -40.56
CA ARG A 16 7.57 42.49 -40.26
C ARG A 16 7.28 41.36 -39.27
N SER A 17 6.28 41.64 -38.43
CA SER A 17 5.78 40.65 -37.44
C SER A 17 5.14 39.46 -38.13
N GLU A 18 5.44 38.25 -37.67
CA GLU A 18 4.99 37.00 -38.25
C GLU A 18 4.38 36.05 -37.19
N LYS A 19 3.38 35.29 -37.62
CA LYS A 19 2.80 34.19 -36.84
C LYS A 19 2.99 32.91 -37.64
N LYS A 20 3.74 31.96 -37.08
CA LYS A 20 4.12 30.68 -37.74
C LYS A 20 3.86 29.54 -36.76
N ASN A 21 3.80 28.33 -37.28
CA ASN A 21 3.70 27.13 -36.44
C ASN A 21 5.10 26.60 -36.10
N GLU A 22 5.22 25.90 -35.01
CA GLU A 22 6.42 25.15 -34.66
C GLU A 22 6.82 24.22 -35.82
N GLY A 23 8.05 24.22 -36.23
CA GLY A 23 8.58 23.48 -37.38
C GLY A 23 8.54 24.23 -38.71
N ASP A 24 7.78 25.33 -38.85
CA ASP A 24 7.75 26.19 -40.05
C ASP A 24 9.07 26.95 -40.20
N SER A 25 9.20 27.72 -41.28
CA SER A 25 10.31 28.67 -41.49
C SER A 25 9.79 30.10 -41.54
N VAL A 26 10.64 31.05 -41.16
CA VAL A 26 10.37 32.48 -41.22
C VAL A 26 11.61 33.20 -41.76
N THR A 27 11.36 34.27 -42.53
CA THR A 27 12.46 35.16 -43.01
C THR A 27 12.10 36.58 -42.61
N PHE A 28 13.03 37.25 -41.91
CA PHE A 28 12.97 38.68 -41.63
C PHE A 28 13.89 39.38 -42.57
N THR A 29 13.41 40.46 -43.21
CA THR A 29 14.12 41.24 -44.17
C THR A 29 14.39 42.63 -43.64
N CYS A 30 15.66 43.10 -43.87
CA CYS A 30 16.07 44.48 -43.54
C CYS A 30 16.80 45.03 -44.78
N GLU A 31 16.30 46.13 -45.35
CA GLU A 31 16.95 46.86 -46.45
C GLU A 31 17.66 48.10 -45.86
N VAL A 32 18.98 48.20 -46.11
CA VAL A 32 19.86 49.16 -45.44
C VAL A 32 20.75 49.91 -46.44
N GLU A 33 21.19 51.12 -46.09
CA GLU A 33 22.10 51.95 -46.87
C GLU A 33 23.14 52.61 -45.96
N GLY A 34 24.33 52.83 -46.48
CA GLY A 34 25.40 53.54 -45.75
C GLY A 34 26.75 53.45 -46.45
N LYS A 35 27.57 54.53 -46.32
CA LYS A 35 28.96 54.57 -46.83
C LYS A 35 29.93 54.96 -45.70
N PRO A 36 30.85 54.10 -45.28
CA PRO A 36 31.15 52.73 -45.85
C PRO A 36 29.97 51.79 -45.65
N ALA A 37 29.97 50.64 -46.38
CA ALA A 37 28.96 49.59 -46.30
C ALA A 37 28.69 49.18 -44.84
N PRO A 38 27.44 49.21 -44.35
CA PRO A 38 27.18 48.94 -42.94
C PRO A 38 27.26 47.46 -42.59
N ILE A 39 27.67 47.15 -41.37
CA ILE A 39 27.55 45.83 -40.77
C ILE A 39 26.15 45.71 -40.18
N VAL A 40 25.46 44.62 -40.50
CA VAL A 40 24.11 44.33 -39.98
C VAL A 40 24.20 43.15 -39.03
N THR A 41 23.72 43.38 -37.80
CA THR A 41 23.57 42.31 -36.78
C THR A 41 22.09 42.20 -36.42
N TRP A 42 21.67 40.95 -36.13
CA TRP A 42 20.29 40.75 -35.71
C TRP A 42 20.20 40.67 -34.21
N LEU A 43 19.14 41.29 -33.65
CA LEU A 43 18.86 41.27 -32.22
C LEU A 43 17.55 40.51 -31.97
N ILE A 44 17.49 39.78 -30.86
CA ILE A 44 16.24 39.20 -30.30
C ILE A 44 16.02 39.78 -28.91
N ASN A 45 14.84 40.35 -28.68
CA ASN A 45 14.52 41.02 -27.40
C ASN A 45 15.63 42.02 -26.99
N ASP A 46 16.12 42.76 -27.97
CA ASP A 46 17.17 43.82 -27.86
C ASP A 46 18.55 43.27 -27.42
N ASN A 47 18.77 41.94 -27.47
CA ASN A 47 20.08 41.31 -27.26
C ASN A 47 20.62 40.71 -28.57
N PRO A 48 21.95 40.68 -28.79
CA PRO A 48 22.49 40.06 -29.98
C PRO A 48 22.01 38.61 -30.18
N LEU A 49 21.54 38.29 -31.38
CA LEU A 49 21.06 36.95 -31.73
C LEU A 49 22.24 36.01 -31.92
N THR A 50 22.28 34.96 -31.10
CA THR A 50 23.24 33.87 -31.28
C THR A 50 22.71 32.94 -32.39
N LEU A 51 23.42 32.82 -33.49
CA LEU A 51 23.00 32.04 -34.64
C LEU A 51 23.24 30.54 -34.41
N GLU A 52 22.19 29.77 -34.46
CA GLU A 52 22.27 28.30 -34.57
C GLU A 52 22.49 27.93 -36.06
N THR A 53 23.73 27.81 -36.49
CA THR A 53 24.14 27.67 -37.92
C THR A 53 23.46 26.48 -38.61
N SER A 54 22.99 25.49 -37.87
CA SER A 54 22.27 24.33 -38.43
C SER A 54 20.88 24.69 -38.95
N ARG A 55 20.27 25.81 -38.52
CA ARG A 55 18.90 26.19 -38.88
C ARG A 55 18.68 27.69 -39.05
N MET A 56 19.65 28.53 -38.66
CA MET A 56 19.55 29.98 -38.81
C MET A 56 20.59 30.44 -39.81
N ASN A 57 20.18 31.24 -40.81
CA ASN A 57 21.05 31.76 -41.84
C ASN A 57 20.82 33.25 -42.06
N VAL A 58 21.87 33.98 -42.10
CA VAL A 58 21.86 35.41 -42.48
C VAL A 58 22.47 35.54 -43.87
N SER A 59 21.78 36.24 -44.78
CA SER A 59 22.31 36.49 -46.13
C SER A 59 23.62 37.27 -46.04
N PRO A 60 24.52 37.21 -47.07
CA PRO A 60 25.80 37.88 -47.06
C PRO A 60 25.67 39.37 -46.70
N GLN A 61 26.65 39.84 -45.92
CA GLN A 61 26.76 41.24 -45.54
C GLN A 61 27.14 42.09 -46.78
N PRO A 62 26.66 43.37 -46.86
CA PRO A 62 27.00 44.26 -47.92
C PRO A 62 28.51 44.53 -47.90
N THR A 63 29.16 44.45 -49.09
CA THR A 63 30.60 44.71 -49.21
C THR A 63 30.95 45.94 -50.04
N THR A 64 30.12 46.28 -51.00
CA THR A 64 30.46 47.33 -51.95
C THR A 64 29.30 48.27 -52.43
N HIS A 65 28.05 47.94 -52.08
CA HIS A 65 26.91 48.71 -52.58
C HIS A 65 26.29 49.59 -51.49
N ASP A 66 25.79 50.71 -51.94
CA ASP A 66 25.17 51.71 -51.05
C ASP A 66 23.89 51.18 -50.42
N LYS A 67 23.09 50.32 -51.12
CA LYS A 67 21.88 49.68 -50.63
C LYS A 67 22.04 48.17 -50.66
N THR A 68 21.63 47.50 -49.60
CA THR A 68 21.70 46.04 -49.47
C THR A 68 20.50 45.48 -48.70
N VAL A 69 20.01 44.32 -49.16
CA VAL A 69 18.94 43.56 -48.48
C VAL A 69 19.60 42.45 -47.64
N VAL A 70 19.41 42.47 -46.34
CA VAL A 70 19.91 41.42 -45.43
C VAL A 70 18.75 40.65 -44.87
N ASN A 71 18.74 39.35 -45.06
CA ASN A 71 17.68 38.43 -44.60
C ASN A 71 18.20 37.57 -43.46
N LEU A 72 17.39 37.44 -42.38
CA LEU A 72 17.53 36.40 -41.36
C LEU A 72 16.50 35.35 -41.63
N THR A 73 16.90 34.16 -42.01
CA THR A 73 16.01 33.01 -42.20
C THR A 73 16.20 32.01 -41.06
N ILE A 74 15.10 31.63 -40.39
CA ILE A 74 15.07 30.63 -39.34
C ILE A 74 14.22 29.47 -39.84
N ASN A 75 14.80 28.29 -39.98
CA ASN A 75 14.15 27.06 -40.40
C ASN A 75 13.84 26.17 -39.18
N GLY A 76 12.78 25.41 -39.26
CA GLY A 76 12.39 24.51 -38.16
C GLY A 76 12.18 25.27 -36.84
N LEU A 77 11.24 26.20 -36.83
CA LEU A 77 10.96 27.10 -35.71
C LEU A 77 10.69 26.32 -34.41
N LYS A 78 11.36 26.72 -33.36
CA LYS A 78 11.18 26.23 -31.99
C LYS A 78 10.35 27.26 -31.19
N ARG A 79 9.71 26.83 -30.12
CA ARG A 79 8.94 27.71 -29.20
C ARG A 79 9.84 28.81 -28.59
N THR A 80 11.09 28.50 -28.42
CA THR A 80 12.11 29.42 -27.88
C THR A 80 12.44 30.55 -28.82
N ASP A 81 12.12 30.43 -30.12
CA ASP A 81 12.40 31.48 -31.13
C ASP A 81 11.38 32.63 -31.06
N LYS A 82 10.29 32.50 -30.30
CA LYS A 82 9.35 33.61 -30.08
C LYS A 82 10.08 34.79 -29.49
N GLY A 83 9.83 35.99 -30.02
CA GLY A 83 10.52 37.18 -29.51
C GLY A 83 10.30 38.36 -30.41
N SER A 84 10.97 39.48 -30.06
CA SER A 84 10.97 40.69 -30.83
C SER A 84 12.29 40.80 -31.60
N TYR A 85 12.24 40.75 -32.91
CA TYR A 85 13.44 40.75 -33.79
C TYR A 85 13.66 42.13 -34.35
N ARG A 86 14.95 42.57 -34.40
CA ARG A 86 15.38 43.83 -35.01
C ARG A 86 16.69 43.62 -35.76
N CYS A 87 16.92 44.37 -36.80
CA CYS A 87 18.28 44.51 -37.33
C CYS A 87 18.94 45.77 -36.74
N ASN A 88 20.16 45.67 -36.27
CA ASN A 88 21.04 46.73 -35.85
C ASN A 88 22.07 46.96 -36.97
N VAL A 89 22.11 48.17 -37.48
CA VAL A 89 22.90 48.57 -38.65
C VAL A 89 23.95 49.60 -38.20
N LYS A 90 25.23 49.35 -38.49
CA LYS A 90 26.32 50.15 -37.97
C LYS A 90 27.44 50.34 -39.02
N ASN A 91 27.93 51.56 -39.17
CA ASN A 91 29.18 51.91 -39.85
C ASN A 91 29.99 52.88 -39.01
N SER A 92 31.13 53.40 -39.54
CA SER A 92 31.99 54.36 -38.82
C SER A 92 31.33 55.71 -38.56
N TYR A 93 30.14 56.03 -39.16
CA TYR A 93 29.44 57.31 -39.09
C TYR A 93 28.09 57.25 -38.38
N GLY A 94 27.68 56.08 -37.95
CA GLY A 94 26.44 55.94 -37.19
C GLY A 94 25.98 54.52 -36.93
N GLU A 95 24.98 54.43 -36.06
CA GLU A 95 24.32 53.17 -35.67
C GLU A 95 22.81 53.39 -35.58
N LYS A 96 22.00 52.45 -36.09
CA LYS A 96 20.53 52.53 -36.12
C LYS A 96 19.88 51.19 -35.98
N ASN A 97 18.81 51.10 -35.16
CA ASN A 97 17.99 49.91 -35.00
C ASN A 97 16.71 50.01 -35.83
N SER A 98 16.28 48.94 -36.41
CA SER A 98 14.95 48.82 -37.03
C SER A 98 13.81 48.85 -36.02
N THR A 99 12.59 49.04 -36.53
CA THR A 99 11.40 48.76 -35.72
C THR A 99 11.37 47.32 -35.35
N ALA A 100 10.67 46.99 -34.22
CA ALA A 100 10.57 45.62 -33.72
C ALA A 100 9.56 44.77 -34.52
N ALA A 101 9.95 43.56 -34.90
CA ALA A 101 9.08 42.59 -35.56
C ALA A 101 8.82 41.44 -34.60
N ALA A 102 7.58 41.25 -34.17
CA ALA A 102 7.20 40.20 -33.22
C ALA A 102 7.04 38.85 -33.95
N LEU A 103 7.75 37.82 -33.48
CA LEU A 103 7.54 36.43 -33.93
C LEU A 103 6.67 35.69 -32.88
N THR A 104 5.55 35.19 -33.31
CA THR A 104 4.69 34.30 -32.49
C THR A 104 4.78 32.89 -33.06
N VAL A 105 5.21 31.95 -32.25
CA VAL A 105 5.28 30.52 -32.62
C VAL A 105 4.06 29.82 -32.01
N ASN A 106 3.19 29.30 -32.88
CA ASN A 106 2.06 28.47 -32.50
C ASN A 106 2.51 27.02 -32.34
N TYR A 107 1.89 26.25 -31.43
CA TYR A 107 2.17 24.85 -31.23
C TYR A 107 0.91 24.08 -30.82
N PRO A 108 0.86 22.74 -31.05
CA PRO A 108 -0.34 21.95 -30.79
C PRO A 108 -0.78 21.99 -29.31
N ALA A 109 -2.04 21.63 -29.08
CA ALA A 109 -2.54 21.40 -27.73
C ALA A 109 -1.77 20.26 -27.07
N GLU A 110 -1.33 20.45 -25.82
CA GLU A 110 -0.49 19.48 -25.10
C GLU A 110 -0.80 19.50 -23.60
N ASN A 111 -0.31 18.47 -22.89
CA ASN A 111 -0.40 18.38 -21.45
C ASN A 111 -1.83 18.65 -20.95
N THR A 112 -2.84 18.12 -21.65
CA THR A 112 -4.24 18.24 -21.24
C THR A 112 -4.41 17.43 -19.94
N THR A 113 -4.84 18.10 -18.88
CA THR A 113 -5.09 17.49 -17.57
C THR A 113 -6.55 17.69 -17.19
N LEU A 114 -7.12 16.68 -16.55
CA LEU A 114 -8.48 16.69 -16.03
C LEU A 114 -8.42 16.36 -14.55
N VAL A 115 -8.91 17.26 -13.72
CA VAL A 115 -8.89 17.09 -12.26
C VAL A 115 -10.28 17.30 -11.68
N ILE A 116 -10.55 16.64 -10.56
CA ILE A 116 -11.76 16.84 -9.77
C ILE A 116 -11.46 18.00 -8.79
N ILE A 117 -12.29 19.04 -8.85
CA ILE A 117 -12.16 20.19 -7.96
C ILE A 117 -13.08 20.02 -6.75
N GLU A 118 -14.26 19.44 -6.97
CA GLU A 118 -15.27 19.21 -5.92
C GLU A 118 -16.02 17.92 -6.22
N PRO A 119 -16.19 17.02 -5.21
CA PRO A 119 -15.52 17.04 -3.92
C PRO A 119 -14.05 16.63 -4.00
N UNK A 120 -13.35 16.91 -3.18
CA UNK A 120 -12.09 16.67 -3.11
C UNK A 120 -11.74 15.35 -2.95
N SER A 121 -12.58 14.49 -2.72
CA SER A 121 -12.45 13.04 -2.71
C SER A 121 -12.04 12.55 -4.09
N ARG A 122 -11.08 11.69 -4.15
CA ARG A 122 -10.52 11.16 -5.42
C ARG A 122 -11.54 10.34 -6.22
N GLY A 123 -12.44 11.04 -6.93
CA GLY A 123 -13.40 10.40 -7.84
C GLY A 123 -14.64 9.79 -7.20
N ILE A 124 -14.84 9.92 -5.89
CA ILE A 124 -16.05 9.44 -5.21
C ILE A 124 -16.90 10.64 -4.81
N VAL A 125 -18.17 10.63 -5.17
CA VAL A 125 -19.12 11.72 -4.88
C VAL A 125 -20.44 11.12 -4.40
N ASN A 126 -21.03 11.67 -3.33
CA ASN A 126 -22.31 11.18 -2.81
C ASN A 126 -23.48 11.72 -3.62
N ILE A 127 -24.59 10.97 -3.69
CA ILE A 127 -25.83 11.41 -4.33
C ILE A 127 -26.26 12.75 -3.68
N GLY A 128 -26.60 13.73 -4.54
CA GLY A 128 -27.05 15.05 -4.12
C GLY A 128 -25.94 16.06 -3.92
N GLU A 129 -24.67 15.63 -3.83
CA GLU A 129 -23.53 16.53 -3.74
C GLU A 129 -23.25 17.21 -5.09
N LYS A 130 -22.37 18.19 -5.06
CA LYS A 130 -21.90 18.92 -6.25
C LYS A 130 -20.63 18.24 -6.78
N LEU A 131 -20.54 18.12 -8.10
CA LEU A 131 -19.34 17.61 -8.78
C LEU A 131 -18.80 18.72 -9.67
N VAL A 132 -17.55 19.10 -9.50
CA VAL A 132 -16.87 20.07 -10.35
C VAL A 132 -15.59 19.44 -10.89
N LEU A 133 -15.50 19.39 -12.21
CA LEU A 133 -14.32 18.90 -12.94
C LEU A 133 -13.70 20.10 -13.67
N GLN A 134 -12.37 20.16 -13.68
CA GLN A 134 -11.65 21.19 -14.41
C GLN A 134 -10.66 20.60 -15.39
N CYS A 135 -10.71 21.11 -16.62
CA CYS A 135 -9.83 20.74 -17.70
C CYS A 135 -8.86 21.87 -17.96
N SER A 136 -7.57 21.58 -18.07
CA SER A 136 -6.56 22.53 -18.45
C SER A 136 -5.56 21.90 -19.44
N GLY A 137 -4.88 22.72 -20.21
CA GLY A 137 -3.89 22.25 -21.18
C GLY A 137 -3.13 23.40 -21.81
N GLY A 138 -1.89 23.14 -22.19
CA GLY A 138 -1.05 24.05 -22.96
C GLY A 138 -1.42 24.07 -24.42
N GLY A 139 -0.87 25.04 -25.14
CA GLY A 139 -1.08 25.17 -26.58
C GLY A 139 -1.20 26.63 -26.98
N LYS A 140 -0.79 26.96 -28.19
CA LYS A 140 -0.95 28.30 -28.73
C LYS A 140 -1.40 28.19 -30.18
N PRO A 141 -2.60 28.70 -30.52
CA PRO A 141 -3.61 29.33 -29.65
C PRO A 141 -4.08 28.46 -28.49
N LYS A 142 -4.71 29.07 -27.48
CA LYS A 142 -5.30 28.36 -26.33
C LYS A 142 -6.30 27.30 -26.86
N PRO A 143 -6.22 26.05 -26.37
CA PRO A 143 -7.11 25.00 -26.86
C PRO A 143 -8.57 25.17 -26.43
N ASN A 144 -9.48 24.76 -27.28
CA ASN A 144 -10.90 24.53 -26.97
C ASN A 144 -11.06 23.13 -26.42
N PHE A 145 -11.88 22.95 -25.38
CA PHE A 145 -12.07 21.67 -24.72
C PHE A 145 -13.40 21.01 -25.13
N GLU A 146 -13.34 19.72 -25.44
CA GLU A 146 -14.48 18.86 -25.68
C GLU A 146 -14.61 17.88 -24.52
N TRP A 147 -15.83 17.71 -23.99
CA TRP A 147 -16.11 16.87 -22.83
C TRP A 147 -16.96 15.67 -23.21
N LYS A 148 -16.60 14.49 -22.65
CA LYS A 148 -17.37 13.25 -22.81
C LYS A 148 -17.49 12.54 -21.47
N ARG A 149 -18.61 11.84 -21.27
CA ARG A 149 -18.82 10.89 -20.18
C ARG A 149 -19.23 9.56 -20.80
N ASN A 150 -18.50 8.51 -20.48
CA ASN A 150 -18.69 7.17 -21.06
C ASN A 150 -18.78 7.22 -22.59
N ASN A 151 -17.94 8.05 -23.22
CA ASN A 151 -17.83 8.34 -24.66
C ASN A 151 -19.01 9.13 -25.26
N LEU A 152 -19.91 9.65 -24.42
CA LEU A 152 -21.02 10.50 -24.90
C LEU A 152 -20.76 11.99 -24.65
N UNK A 153 -20.77 12.97 -25.40
CA UNK A 153 -20.50 14.24 -25.27
C UNK A 153 -21.23 14.87 -24.25
N ILE A 154 -20.82 15.65 -23.79
CA ILE A 154 -21.46 16.56 -22.81
C ILE A 154 -21.50 17.97 -23.38
N THR A 155 -22.67 18.50 -23.45
CA THR A 155 -22.89 19.86 -24.01
C THR A 155 -23.49 20.81 -23.00
N SER A 156 -24.00 20.29 -21.86
CA SER A 156 -24.59 21.09 -20.78
C SER A 156 -23.66 21.19 -19.58
N ASP A 157 -23.97 22.10 -18.69
CA ASP A 157 -23.26 22.25 -17.39
C ASP A 157 -21.79 22.66 -17.51
N LEU A 158 -21.39 23.23 -18.67
CA LEU A 158 -20.04 23.69 -18.95
C LEU A 158 -19.91 25.21 -18.73
N SER A 159 -18.74 25.66 -18.29
CA SER A 159 -18.38 27.09 -18.25
C SER A 159 -18.34 27.64 -19.68
N GLY A 160 -18.48 28.95 -19.84
CA GLY A 160 -18.48 29.60 -21.15
C GLY A 160 -17.22 29.33 -21.98
N ASP A 161 -16.08 29.17 -21.33
CA ASP A 161 -14.77 28.83 -21.94
C ASP A 161 -14.54 27.30 -22.02
N LYS A 162 -15.53 26.50 -21.59
CA LYS A 162 -15.52 25.03 -21.56
C LYS A 162 -14.36 24.43 -20.76
N THR A 163 -13.71 25.20 -19.88
CA THR A 163 -12.65 24.67 -19.01
C THR A 163 -13.20 23.94 -17.79
N ARG A 164 -14.48 24.13 -17.44
CA ARG A 164 -15.08 23.59 -16.22
C ARG A 164 -16.46 22.98 -16.51
N LEU A 165 -16.67 21.79 -15.95
CA LEU A 165 -17.96 21.08 -15.92
C LEU A 165 -18.48 21.07 -14.48
N THR A 166 -19.76 21.49 -14.28
CA THR A 166 -20.37 21.58 -12.94
C THR A 166 -21.71 20.84 -12.92
N VAL A 167 -21.80 19.73 -12.18
CA VAL A 167 -23.05 19.02 -11.89
C VAL A 167 -23.51 19.44 -10.49
N LYS A 168 -24.57 20.23 -10.40
CA LYS A 168 -25.03 20.84 -9.14
C LYS A 168 -25.56 19.84 -8.11
N LYS A 169 -26.24 18.77 -8.54
CA LYS A 169 -26.76 17.70 -7.70
C LYS A 169 -26.53 16.37 -8.41
N VAL A 170 -25.53 15.64 -7.96
CA VAL A 170 -25.14 14.38 -8.58
C VAL A 170 -26.22 13.32 -8.35
N GLN A 171 -26.51 12.56 -9.39
CA GLN A 171 -27.35 11.37 -9.39
C GLN A 171 -26.51 10.18 -9.86
N ARG A 172 -26.95 8.94 -9.60
CA ARG A 172 -26.20 7.73 -10.01
C ARG A 172 -25.79 7.75 -11.49
N GLN A 173 -26.69 8.25 -12.36
CA GLN A 173 -26.40 8.36 -13.80
C GLN A 173 -25.22 9.30 -14.11
N ASN A 174 -24.79 10.14 -13.18
CA ASN A 174 -23.62 11.03 -13.35
C ASN A 174 -22.29 10.31 -13.06
N GLY A 175 -22.30 9.08 -12.58
CA GLY A 175 -21.08 8.26 -12.48
C GLY A 175 -20.52 7.88 -13.84
N GLY A 176 -19.24 7.52 -13.88
CA GLY A 176 -18.60 7.04 -15.10
C GLY A 176 -17.28 7.71 -15.43
N ASN A 177 -16.79 7.38 -16.59
CA ASN A 177 -15.51 7.89 -17.10
C ASN A 177 -15.71 9.21 -17.84
N TYR A 178 -15.19 10.28 -17.24
CA TYR A 178 -15.14 11.59 -17.83
C TYR A 178 -13.84 11.77 -18.60
N THR A 179 -13.92 12.27 -19.83
CA THR A 179 -12.76 12.64 -20.63
C THR A 179 -12.88 14.08 -21.10
N CYS A 180 -11.74 14.75 -21.13
CA CYS A 180 -11.60 16.10 -21.67
C CYS A 180 -10.51 16.08 -22.72
N SER A 181 -10.79 16.56 -23.94
CA SER A 181 -9.85 16.65 -25.06
C SER A 181 -9.63 18.09 -25.46
N GLY A 182 -8.37 18.54 -25.49
CA GLY A 182 -8.01 19.89 -25.95
C GLY A 182 -7.63 19.89 -27.42
N ASN A 183 -8.16 20.85 -28.21
CA ASN A 183 -7.84 21.03 -29.62
C ASN A 183 -7.73 22.52 -29.95
N ASN A 184 -6.64 22.94 -30.59
CA ASN A 184 -6.45 24.35 -31.00
C ASN A 184 -6.28 24.50 -32.52
N GLY A 185 -6.63 23.49 -33.32
CA GLY A 185 -6.61 23.54 -34.78
C GLY A 185 -5.21 23.32 -35.40
N ILE A 186 -4.21 23.15 -34.61
CA ILE A 186 -2.85 22.84 -35.12
C ILE A 186 -2.76 21.32 -35.32
N LYS A 187 -2.29 20.89 -36.48
CA LYS A 187 -2.20 19.48 -36.86
C LYS A 187 -1.31 18.69 -35.89
N GLY A 188 -1.80 17.54 -35.41
CA GLY A 188 -1.02 16.62 -34.58
C GLY A 188 -1.45 16.51 -33.12
N SER A 189 -2.55 17.11 -32.69
CA SER A 189 -2.94 17.00 -31.30
C SER A 189 -4.41 17.02 -31.00
N SER A 190 -4.86 15.94 -30.45
CA SER A 190 -5.99 15.91 -29.54
C SER A 190 -5.53 15.03 -28.38
N ILE A 191 -4.88 15.63 -27.41
CA ILE A 191 -4.49 14.93 -26.17
C ILE A 191 -5.70 14.95 -25.24
N SER A 192 -6.13 13.76 -24.77
CA SER A 192 -7.24 13.63 -23.84
C SER A 192 -6.77 13.16 -22.48
N SER A 193 -7.35 13.70 -21.43
CA SER A 193 -7.18 13.24 -20.05
C SER A 193 -8.50 12.65 -19.56
N LYS A 194 -8.41 11.66 -18.66
CA LYS A 194 -9.55 10.86 -18.18
C LYS A 194 -9.56 10.80 -16.66
N VAL A 195 -10.78 10.86 -16.10
CA VAL A 195 -10.99 10.64 -14.66
C VAL A 195 -12.26 9.79 -14.48
N GLU A 196 -12.23 8.84 -13.57
CA GLU A 196 -13.38 8.03 -13.21
C GLU A 196 -14.10 8.65 -12.01
N VAL A 197 -15.41 8.82 -12.12
CA VAL A 197 -16.27 9.32 -11.05
C VAL A 197 -17.20 8.19 -10.60
N THR A 198 -17.09 7.80 -9.33
CA THR A 198 -17.97 6.81 -8.68
C THR A 198 -18.97 7.55 -7.81
N VAL A 199 -20.27 7.29 -8.04
CA VAL A 199 -21.33 7.90 -7.24
C VAL A 199 -21.69 6.97 -6.08
N ASN A 200 -21.41 7.43 -4.85
CA ASN A 200 -21.67 6.69 -3.64
C ASN A 200 -23.10 6.96 -3.15
N ASP A 201 -23.85 5.90 -2.97
CA ASP A 201 -25.20 5.95 -2.39
C ASP A 201 -25.18 5.28 -1.01
N THR A 202 -25.02 6.09 0.00
CA THR A 202 -24.97 5.61 1.39
C THR A 202 -26.31 5.07 1.90
N LYS A 203 -27.39 5.18 1.12
CA LYS A 203 -28.73 4.73 1.52
C LYS A 203 -29.05 3.30 1.05
N VAL A 204 -28.19 2.63 0.28
CA VAL A 204 -28.44 1.25 -0.13
C VAL A 204 -27.88 0.30 0.92
N ILE A 205 -28.49 0.30 2.08
CA ILE A 205 -28.34 -0.78 3.06
C ILE A 205 -29.53 -1.71 2.81
N LEU A 206 -29.25 -2.96 2.51
CA LEU A 206 -30.33 -3.96 2.41
C LEU A 206 -30.95 -4.10 3.80
N ASN A 207 -32.28 -3.90 3.89
CA ASN A 207 -33.02 -4.07 5.14
C ASN A 207 -32.86 -5.50 5.65
N THR A 208 -32.99 -5.68 6.98
CA THR A 208 -32.92 -7.00 7.59
C THR A 208 -33.99 -7.91 6.96
N PRO A 209 -33.61 -9.09 6.46
CA PRO A 209 -34.59 -10.05 5.94
C PRO A 209 -35.55 -10.51 7.05
N SER A 210 -36.80 -10.80 6.70
CA SER A 210 -37.76 -11.38 7.63
C SER A 210 -37.79 -12.90 7.50
N VAL A 211 -37.89 -13.59 8.64
CA VAL A 211 -37.92 -15.05 8.68
C VAL A 211 -39.38 -15.52 8.81
N ASN A 212 -39.81 -16.38 7.88
CA ASN A 212 -41.07 -17.10 8.04
C ASN A 212 -40.80 -18.38 8.82
N LYS A 213 -41.22 -18.42 10.04
CA LYS A 213 -40.95 -19.52 11.00
C LYS A 213 -41.63 -20.84 10.65
N ASP A 214 -42.72 -20.78 9.86
CA ASP A 214 -43.53 -21.97 9.58
C ASP A 214 -42.95 -22.89 8.51
N ASN A 215 -42.13 -22.32 7.56
CA ASN A 215 -41.65 -23.10 6.40
C ASN A 215 -40.17 -22.89 6.11
N ASN A 216 -39.40 -22.40 7.05
CA ASN A 216 -37.94 -22.24 6.93
C ASN A 216 -37.54 -21.36 5.70
N GLN A 217 -38.26 -20.26 5.51
CA GLN A 217 -38.04 -19.34 4.39
C GLN A 217 -37.62 -17.97 4.89
N ILE A 218 -36.83 -17.28 4.10
CA ILE A 218 -36.36 -15.92 4.40
C ILE A 218 -36.84 -14.99 3.28
N VAL A 219 -37.55 -13.93 3.65
CA VAL A 219 -38.00 -12.90 2.72
C VAL A 219 -36.94 -11.78 2.69
N ILE A 220 -36.42 -11.51 1.52
CA ILE A 220 -35.32 -10.54 1.30
C ILE A 220 -35.88 -9.34 0.55
N PRO A 221 -35.79 -8.11 1.12
CA PRO A 221 -36.16 -6.90 0.39
C PRO A 221 -35.19 -6.65 -0.77
N VAL A 222 -35.71 -6.44 -1.96
CA VAL A 222 -34.90 -6.18 -3.17
C VAL A 222 -34.83 -4.68 -3.43
N HIS A 223 -33.62 -4.13 -3.59
CA HIS A 223 -33.43 -2.74 -3.96
C HIS A 223 -33.45 -2.58 -5.48
N ASP A 224 -34.44 -1.84 -5.96
CA ASP A 224 -34.59 -1.59 -7.39
C ASP A 224 -33.89 -0.30 -7.78
N VAL A 225 -32.64 -0.42 -8.25
CA VAL A 225 -31.84 0.69 -8.76
C VAL A 225 -31.68 0.55 -10.29
N THR A 226 -31.75 1.65 -11.00
CA THR A 226 -31.73 1.65 -12.47
C THR A 226 -30.34 1.87 -13.06
N TYR A 227 -29.38 2.39 -12.27
CA TYR A 227 -28.03 2.67 -12.72
C TYR A 227 -27.00 2.23 -11.71
N THR A 228 -25.83 1.74 -12.17
CA THR A 228 -24.67 1.44 -11.30
C THR A 228 -24.08 2.74 -10.73
N SER A 229 -23.21 2.63 -9.73
CA SER A 229 -22.43 3.76 -9.18
C SER A 229 -21.59 4.48 -10.25
N LYS A 230 -21.26 3.78 -11.32
CA LYS A 230 -20.53 4.32 -12.50
C LYS A 230 -21.47 4.79 -13.61
N GLY A 231 -22.76 4.96 -13.33
CA GLY A 231 -23.74 5.54 -14.25
C GLY A 231 -24.17 4.67 -15.41
N LYS A 232 -23.96 3.35 -15.34
CA LYS A 232 -24.39 2.42 -16.37
C LYS A 232 -25.75 1.84 -16.05
N LYS A 233 -26.61 1.63 -17.06
CA LYS A 233 -27.95 1.12 -16.87
C LYS A 233 -27.93 -0.34 -16.48
N ILE A 234 -28.67 -0.70 -15.40
CA ILE A 234 -28.78 -2.07 -14.90
C ILE A 234 -29.87 -2.81 -15.65
N CYS A 235 -29.61 -4.05 -16.02
CA CYS A 235 -30.53 -4.93 -16.72
C CYS A 235 -31.27 -5.86 -15.79
N TYR A 236 -30.54 -6.48 -14.84
CA TYR A 236 -31.14 -7.41 -13.88
C TYR A 236 -30.27 -7.59 -12.65
N TYR A 237 -30.80 -8.26 -11.62
CA TYR A 237 -30.14 -8.57 -10.38
C TYR A 237 -30.03 -10.08 -10.14
N PHE A 238 -28.94 -10.50 -9.50
CA PHE A 238 -28.87 -11.79 -8.81
C PHE A 238 -29.01 -11.56 -7.32
N ILE A 239 -29.80 -12.44 -6.65
CA ILE A 239 -29.81 -12.53 -5.20
C ILE A 239 -28.96 -13.75 -4.82
N ILE A 240 -27.94 -13.54 -4.01
CA ILE A 240 -26.95 -14.53 -3.69
C ILE A 240 -26.99 -14.79 -2.18
N ALA A 241 -27.17 -16.06 -1.82
CA ALA A 241 -27.15 -16.51 -0.43
C ALA A 241 -25.74 -16.99 -0.06
N TYR A 242 -25.32 -16.68 1.15
CA TYR A 242 -24.10 -17.16 1.76
C TYR A 242 -24.40 -17.76 3.12
N LYS A 243 -23.89 -18.97 3.39
CA LYS A 243 -24.05 -19.67 4.65
C LYS A 243 -23.02 -19.11 5.64
N GLY A 244 -23.47 -18.26 6.58
CA GLY A 244 -22.61 -17.58 7.53
C GLY A 244 -22.99 -16.10 7.73
N ASP A 245 -22.09 -15.37 8.37
CA ASP A 245 -22.29 -13.98 8.77
C ASP A 245 -21.96 -12.94 7.67
N GLY A 246 -21.72 -13.39 6.45
CA GLY A 246 -21.32 -12.53 5.33
C GLY A 246 -19.80 -12.36 5.26
N GLN A 247 -19.32 -11.95 4.11
CA GLN A 247 -17.88 -11.78 3.87
C GLN A 247 -17.53 -10.30 3.70
N SER A 248 -16.31 -9.95 4.08
CA SER A 248 -15.80 -8.58 3.93
C SER A 248 -15.56 -8.17 2.48
N GLN A 249 -15.38 -9.15 1.59
CA GLN A 249 -15.22 -8.91 0.16
C GLN A 249 -16.24 -9.75 -0.64
N TYR A 250 -16.79 -9.15 -1.69
CA TYR A 250 -17.71 -9.84 -2.58
C TYR A 250 -16.93 -10.80 -3.48
N PRO A 251 -17.34 -12.06 -3.57
CA PRO A 251 -16.63 -13.03 -4.40
C PRO A 251 -16.74 -12.67 -5.90
N ASP A 252 -15.75 -13.11 -6.66
CA ASP A 252 -15.78 -12.96 -8.11
C ASP A 252 -16.97 -13.77 -8.69
N THR A 253 -17.58 -13.25 -9.76
CA THR A 253 -18.73 -13.89 -10.44
C THR A 253 -18.45 -15.32 -10.88
N ASN A 254 -17.19 -15.61 -11.20
CA ASN A 254 -16.79 -16.93 -11.68
C ASN A 254 -16.77 -18.01 -10.59
N LEU A 255 -16.87 -17.61 -9.32
CA LEU A 255 -16.84 -18.54 -8.17
C LEU A 255 -18.25 -18.87 -7.65
N ILE A 256 -19.29 -18.22 -8.18
CA ILE A 256 -20.67 -18.45 -7.73
C ILE A 256 -21.30 -19.49 -8.67
N SER A 257 -21.47 -20.71 -8.18
CA SER A 257 -22.17 -21.76 -8.92
C SER A 257 -23.34 -22.28 -8.10
N ASN A 258 -24.27 -22.93 -8.76
CA ASN A 258 -25.40 -23.59 -8.09
C ASN A 258 -24.96 -24.79 -7.23
N ASP A 259 -23.71 -25.21 -7.36
CA ASP A 259 -23.17 -26.38 -6.67
C ASP A 259 -22.20 -26.05 -5.55
N ASN A 260 -21.98 -24.76 -5.27
CA ASN A 260 -21.18 -24.35 -4.13
C ASN A 260 -21.98 -24.57 -2.83
N GLU A 261 -21.43 -25.31 -1.88
CA GLU A 261 -22.10 -25.66 -0.62
C GLU A 261 -22.40 -24.44 0.27
N ASP A 262 -21.55 -23.43 0.22
CA ASP A 262 -21.63 -22.26 1.09
C ASP A 262 -22.19 -21.01 0.40
N MET A 263 -22.21 -20.97 -0.93
CA MET A 263 -22.62 -19.78 -1.67
C MET A 263 -23.31 -20.18 -2.98
N TYR A 264 -24.52 -19.70 -3.19
CA TYR A 264 -25.29 -20.05 -4.39
C TYR A 264 -26.26 -18.92 -4.80
N ILE A 265 -26.61 -18.89 -6.07
CA ILE A 265 -27.59 -17.95 -6.61
C ILE A 265 -28.99 -18.44 -6.24
N THR A 266 -29.75 -17.63 -5.50
CA THR A 266 -31.11 -17.97 -5.12
C THR A 266 -32.15 -17.43 -6.10
N GLY A 267 -31.80 -16.38 -6.88
CA GLY A 267 -32.76 -15.80 -7.80
C GLY A 267 -32.16 -14.79 -8.77
N LYS A 268 -32.83 -14.59 -9.89
CA LYS A 268 -32.57 -13.58 -10.91
C LYS A 268 -33.81 -12.76 -11.14
N ILE A 269 -33.72 -11.44 -11.04
CA ILE A 269 -34.85 -10.53 -11.05
C ILE A 269 -34.60 -9.39 -12.04
N GLY A 270 -35.54 -9.12 -12.93
CA GLY A 270 -35.50 -7.96 -13.85
C GLY A 270 -35.80 -6.66 -13.11
N VAL A 271 -35.17 -5.57 -13.54
CA VAL A 271 -35.38 -4.23 -12.97
C VAL A 271 -36.83 -3.83 -13.03
N GLY A 272 -37.42 -3.36 -11.94
CA GLY A 272 -38.82 -2.91 -11.82
C GLY A 272 -39.87 -4.00 -11.68
N LYS A 273 -39.47 -5.26 -11.48
CA LYS A 273 -40.39 -6.39 -11.46
C LYS A 273 -40.75 -6.98 -10.10
N MET A 274 -39.98 -6.67 -9.05
CA MET A 274 -40.25 -7.31 -7.76
C MET A 274 -39.67 -6.46 -6.59
N LYS A 275 -40.41 -6.37 -5.50
CA LYS A 275 -40.00 -5.64 -4.30
C LYS A 275 -39.32 -6.54 -3.27
N ASP A 276 -39.73 -7.79 -3.16
CA ASP A 276 -39.21 -8.75 -2.20
C ASP A 276 -39.01 -10.12 -2.86
N PHE A 277 -38.04 -10.86 -2.34
CA PHE A 277 -37.68 -12.20 -2.79
C PHE A 277 -37.71 -13.17 -1.61
N THR A 278 -38.29 -14.37 -1.80
CA THR A 278 -38.29 -15.40 -0.75
C THR A 278 -37.26 -16.47 -1.04
N ALA A 279 -36.25 -16.57 -0.20
CA ALA A 279 -35.21 -17.61 -0.30
C ALA A 279 -35.65 -18.89 0.40
N GLY A 280 -35.30 -20.04 -0.17
CA GLY A 280 -35.53 -21.34 0.46
C GLY A 280 -36.92 -21.96 0.21
N ASP A 281 -37.71 -21.42 -0.71
CA ASP A 281 -39.07 -21.95 -0.98
C ASP A 281 -39.07 -23.22 -1.85
N GLY A 282 -37.93 -23.62 -2.38
CA GLY A 282 -37.76 -24.82 -3.20
C GLY A 282 -38.39 -24.74 -4.59
N LYS A 283 -38.89 -23.56 -4.99
CA LYS A 283 -39.54 -23.38 -6.30
C LYS A 283 -38.52 -23.01 -7.37
N LYS A 284 -38.85 -23.33 -8.62
CA LYS A 284 -38.17 -22.83 -9.80
C LYS A 284 -38.77 -21.49 -10.18
N TYR A 285 -37.96 -20.45 -10.18
CA TYR A 285 -38.37 -19.13 -10.62
C TYR A 285 -38.04 -18.98 -12.12
N PRO A 286 -39.05 -18.93 -13.00
CA PRO A 286 -38.78 -18.67 -14.41
C PRO A 286 -38.22 -17.24 -14.57
N ILE A 287 -37.29 -17.07 -15.47
CA ILE A 287 -36.82 -15.75 -15.84
C ILE A 287 -37.99 -15.06 -16.57
N PRO A 288 -38.62 -14.03 -15.98
CA PRO A 288 -39.74 -13.35 -16.69
C PRO A 288 -39.21 -12.81 -18.02
N GLY A 289 -40.02 -13.08 -19.07
CA GLY A 289 -39.66 -12.79 -20.47
C GLY A 289 -39.03 -11.41 -20.68
N PHE A 290 -37.82 -11.45 -21.09
CA PHE A 290 -37.02 -10.28 -21.46
C PHE A 290 -37.54 -9.70 -22.78
N THR A 291 -38.22 -8.60 -22.71
CA THR A 291 -38.42 -7.73 -23.89
C THR A 291 -37.44 -6.55 -23.77
N ASN A 292 -36.33 -6.60 -24.11
CA ASN A 292 -35.54 -6.64 -25.26
C ASN A 292 -34.81 -5.34 -25.66
N LYS A 293 -34.43 -4.41 -24.68
CA LYS A 293 -33.47 -3.37 -25.06
C LYS A 293 -32.04 -3.70 -24.62
N CYS A 294 -31.88 -4.54 -23.61
CA CYS A 294 -30.56 -4.98 -23.18
C CYS A 294 -29.95 -6.12 -24.00
N GLU A 295 -30.77 -6.89 -24.71
CA GLU A 295 -30.30 -8.01 -25.54
C GLU A 295 -29.69 -7.63 -26.89
N LYS A 296 -30.06 -6.48 -27.44
CA LYS A 296 -29.70 -6.15 -28.85
C LYS A 296 -28.24 -5.77 -29.07
N ASN A 297 -27.51 -5.39 -28.00
CA ASN A 297 -26.11 -4.95 -28.12
C ASN A 297 -25.07 -5.99 -27.73
N THR A 298 -25.48 -7.17 -27.25
CA THR A 298 -24.53 -8.18 -26.72
C THR A 298 -24.14 -9.26 -27.74
N ARG A 299 -24.63 -9.20 -28.99
CA ARG A 299 -24.33 -10.24 -30.02
C ARG A 299 -22.85 -10.33 -30.43
N ARG A 300 -21.99 -9.38 -30.09
CA ARG A 300 -20.59 -9.38 -30.54
C ARG A 300 -19.54 -9.83 -29.51
N LYS A 301 -19.91 -10.09 -28.24
CA LYS A 301 -18.97 -10.60 -27.24
C LYS A 301 -19.56 -11.71 -26.37
N ARG A 302 -20.07 -12.79 -27.07
CA ARG A 302 -20.40 -14.02 -26.33
C ARG A 302 -19.16 -14.85 -26.11
N ARG A 303 -18.56 -14.71 -24.93
CA ARG A 303 -17.76 -15.77 -24.33
C ARG A 303 -18.20 -15.93 -22.88
N LYS A 304 -18.94 -17.02 -22.71
CA LYS A 304 -19.27 -17.72 -21.45
C LYS A 304 -19.27 -16.93 -20.14
N ILE A 305 -20.37 -16.34 -19.78
CA ILE A 305 -20.87 -16.33 -18.41
C ILE A 305 -22.40 -16.44 -18.54
N GLU A 306 -22.87 -17.62 -18.87
CA GLU A 306 -24.24 -18.00 -18.63
C GLU A 306 -24.22 -19.38 -18.02
N PRO A 307 -24.76 -19.58 -16.82
CA PRO A 307 -25.30 -20.89 -16.54
C PRO A 307 -26.48 -21.08 -17.48
N ASP A 308 -26.48 -22.13 -18.26
CA ASP A 308 -27.60 -22.53 -19.14
C ASP A 308 -28.84 -22.79 -18.28
N ALA A 309 -29.47 -21.77 -17.82
CA ALA A 309 -30.69 -21.96 -17.04
C ALA A 309 -31.70 -20.87 -17.36
N GLU A 310 -32.75 -21.27 -18.02
CA GLU A 310 -34.00 -20.49 -18.15
C GLU A 310 -34.66 -20.29 -16.79
N SER A 311 -34.15 -20.95 -15.73
CA SER A 311 -34.67 -20.83 -14.35
C SER A 311 -33.57 -21.21 -13.32
N PHE A 312 -33.65 -20.63 -12.14
CA PHE A 312 -32.81 -20.97 -11.02
C PHE A 312 -33.60 -21.77 -9.97
N ASN A 313 -32.97 -22.84 -9.43
CA ASN A 313 -33.50 -23.57 -8.28
C ASN A 313 -33.20 -22.79 -7.02
N ASN A 314 -34.26 -22.38 -6.31
CA ASN A 314 -34.14 -21.74 -5.00
C ASN A 314 -34.04 -22.87 -3.95
N LYS A 315 -32.81 -23.28 -3.65
CA LYS A 315 -32.57 -24.40 -2.70
C LYS A 315 -33.22 -24.16 -1.35
N LYS A 316 -33.76 -25.22 -0.72
CA LYS A 316 -34.24 -25.16 0.64
C LYS A 316 -33.09 -24.83 1.59
N LEU A 317 -33.34 -23.88 2.50
CA LEU A 317 -32.35 -23.49 3.51
C LEU A 317 -32.26 -24.56 4.62
N GLU A 318 -31.04 -24.76 5.12
CA GLU A 318 -30.82 -25.67 6.26
C GLU A 318 -31.37 -25.04 7.55
N SER A 319 -31.90 -25.87 8.47
CA SER A 319 -32.38 -25.38 9.76
C SER A 319 -31.23 -24.99 10.69
N GLU A 320 -31.46 -24.08 11.60
CA GLU A 320 -30.48 -23.58 12.60
C GLU A 320 -29.20 -22.99 11.97
N THR A 321 -29.28 -22.58 10.70
CA THR A 321 -28.12 -22.11 9.96
C THR A 321 -28.23 -20.63 9.72
N LYS A 322 -27.15 -19.91 9.93
CA LYS A 322 -27.06 -18.49 9.61
C LYS A 322 -26.87 -18.27 8.12
N TYR A 323 -27.58 -17.33 7.55
CA TYR A 323 -27.48 -16.92 6.15
C TYR A 323 -27.38 -15.42 6.04
N SER A 324 -26.47 -14.95 5.20
CA SER A 324 -26.41 -13.56 4.76
C SER A 324 -26.66 -13.52 3.25
N PHE A 325 -27.21 -12.41 2.78
CA PHE A 325 -27.59 -12.26 1.38
C PHE A 325 -27.01 -10.97 0.82
N PHE A 326 -26.69 -10.95 -0.47
CA PHE A 326 -26.37 -9.71 -1.16
C PHE A 326 -26.99 -9.70 -2.53
N GLN A 327 -27.23 -8.49 -3.02
CA GLN A 327 -27.79 -8.25 -4.34
C GLN A 327 -26.68 -7.83 -5.30
N ARG A 328 -26.55 -8.51 -6.42
CA ARG A 328 -25.60 -8.17 -7.46
C ARG A 328 -26.34 -7.75 -8.74
N SER A 329 -26.03 -6.53 -9.22
CA SER A 329 -26.60 -6.02 -10.47
C SER A 329 -25.70 -6.34 -11.65
N ILE A 330 -26.32 -6.51 -12.81
CA ILE A 330 -25.63 -6.67 -14.10
C ILE A 330 -26.09 -5.53 -15.01
N ALA A 331 -25.11 -4.74 -15.48
CA ALA A 331 -25.37 -3.62 -16.38
C ALA A 331 -25.34 -4.05 -17.83
N GLU A 332 -25.77 -3.15 -18.71
CA GLU A 332 -25.91 -3.35 -20.18
C GLU A 332 -24.59 -3.68 -20.88
N ASP A 333 -23.43 -3.37 -20.27
CA ASP A 333 -22.09 -3.68 -20.80
C ASP A 333 -21.48 -4.95 -20.16
N GLY A 334 -22.26 -5.66 -19.32
CA GLY A 334 -21.81 -6.84 -18.60
C GLY A 334 -21.06 -6.54 -17.30
N SER A 335 -20.86 -5.27 -16.95
CA SER A 335 -20.22 -4.94 -15.66
C SER A 335 -21.15 -5.28 -14.49
N THR A 336 -20.57 -5.61 -13.34
CA THR A 336 -21.30 -6.00 -12.13
C THR A 336 -21.06 -5.04 -10.99
N GLU A 337 -22.06 -4.88 -10.12
CA GLU A 337 -21.94 -4.10 -8.88
C GLU A 337 -22.70 -4.85 -7.79
N SER A 338 -22.06 -5.06 -6.65
CA SER A 338 -22.66 -5.73 -5.49
C SER A 338 -23.06 -4.71 -4.42
N TYR A 339 -24.23 -4.92 -3.85
CA TYR A 339 -24.74 -4.09 -2.76
C TYR A 339 -24.47 -4.77 -1.42
N ALA A 340 -24.53 -3.99 -0.33
CA ALA A 340 -24.15 -4.43 1.00
C ALA A 340 -24.82 -5.76 1.40
N TRP A 341 -24.11 -6.56 2.17
CA TRP A 341 -24.65 -7.77 2.77
C TRP A 341 -25.79 -7.44 3.74
N THR A 342 -26.83 -8.29 3.74
CA THR A 342 -27.85 -8.21 4.80
C THR A 342 -27.21 -8.63 6.13
N PRO A 343 -27.73 -8.14 7.26
CA PRO A 343 -27.44 -8.77 8.55
C PRO A 343 -27.75 -10.27 8.48
N ALA A 344 -26.95 -11.08 9.14
CA ALA A 344 -27.14 -12.54 9.16
C ALA A 344 -28.45 -12.92 9.86
N VAL A 345 -29.18 -13.86 9.29
CA VAL A 345 -30.47 -14.32 9.81
C VAL A 345 -30.39 -15.84 9.99
N THR A 346 -30.75 -16.34 11.16
CA THR A 346 -30.75 -17.77 11.46
C THR A 346 -32.11 -18.38 11.13
N THR A 347 -32.09 -19.48 10.38
CA THR A 347 -33.32 -20.25 10.08
C THR A 347 -33.83 -20.96 11.34
N PRO A 348 -35.15 -21.15 11.49
CA PRO A 348 -35.72 -21.80 12.67
C PRO A 348 -35.27 -23.26 12.83
N GLU A 349 -35.32 -23.75 14.05
CA GLU A 349 -35.21 -25.19 14.36
C GLU A 349 -36.26 -26.00 13.60
N LYS A 350 -35.93 -27.21 13.18
CA LYS A 350 -36.93 -28.17 12.71
C LYS A 350 -37.85 -28.54 13.88
N PRO A 351 -39.18 -28.59 13.73
CA PRO A 351 -40.06 -29.09 14.77
C PRO A 351 -39.63 -30.52 15.15
N GLY A 352 -39.21 -30.70 16.36
CA GLY A 352 -38.87 -32.01 16.90
C GLY A 352 -40.08 -32.97 16.87
N PRO A 353 -39.84 -34.31 16.87
CA PRO A 353 -40.93 -35.25 16.93
C PRO A 353 -41.74 -35.02 18.22
N PRO A 354 -43.08 -35.23 18.23
CA PRO A 354 -43.89 -34.95 19.39
C PRO A 354 -43.36 -35.69 20.61
N ILE A 355 -43.36 -35.01 21.76
CA ILE A 355 -42.77 -35.47 23.04
C ILE A 355 -43.25 -36.90 23.41
N GLY A 356 -44.49 -37.28 23.07
CA GLY A 356 -45.03 -38.64 23.25
C GLY A 356 -44.26 -39.73 22.54
N ALA A 357 -43.70 -39.46 21.33
CA ALA A 357 -42.90 -40.42 20.58
C ALA A 357 -41.47 -40.58 21.19
N ILE A 358 -40.91 -39.54 21.77
CA ILE A 358 -39.61 -39.62 22.42
C ILE A 358 -39.70 -40.38 23.74
N VAL A 359 -40.74 -40.15 24.55
CA VAL A 359 -40.92 -40.85 25.80
C VAL A 359 -41.21 -42.35 25.55
N GLY A 360 -42.00 -42.67 24.53
CA GLY A 360 -42.25 -44.05 24.12
C GLY A 360 -40.97 -44.80 23.69
N SER A 361 -40.10 -44.15 22.90
CA SER A 361 -38.85 -44.68 22.46
C SER A 361 -37.83 -44.89 23.60
N ILE A 362 -37.76 -43.99 24.56
CA ILE A 362 -36.87 -44.08 25.71
C ILE A 362 -37.33 -45.23 26.64
N VAL A 363 -38.64 -45.38 26.88
CA VAL A 363 -39.17 -46.48 27.67
C VAL A 363 -38.90 -47.86 27.00
N ALA A 364 -39.03 -47.92 25.66
CA ALA A 364 -38.73 -49.13 24.92
C ALA A 364 -37.23 -49.49 25.00
N ILE A 365 -36.32 -48.51 24.91
CA ILE A 365 -34.87 -48.69 25.01
C ILE A 365 -34.48 -49.16 26.45
N ILE A 366 -35.10 -48.59 27.48
CA ILE A 366 -34.83 -48.96 28.87
C ILE A 366 -35.31 -50.41 29.13
N LEU A 367 -36.47 -50.77 28.61
CA LEU A 367 -36.96 -52.15 28.70
C LEU A 367 -36.06 -53.18 27.98
N LEU A 368 -35.59 -52.85 26.78
CA LEU A 368 -34.63 -53.65 26.04
C LEU A 368 -33.28 -53.77 26.76
N ALA A 369 -32.80 -52.66 27.35
CA ALA A 369 -31.57 -52.66 28.15
C ALA A 369 -31.71 -53.51 29.42
N LEU A 370 -32.89 -53.48 30.09
CA LEU A 370 -33.18 -54.28 31.24
C LEU A 370 -33.25 -55.78 30.87
N ILE A 371 -33.87 -56.12 29.76
CA ILE A 371 -33.95 -57.48 29.25
C ILE A 371 -32.52 -57.97 28.88
N LEU A 372 -31.71 -57.16 28.24
CA LEU A 372 -30.32 -57.47 27.91
C LEU A 372 -29.46 -57.63 29.16
N PHE A 373 -29.68 -56.77 30.16
CA PHE A 373 -28.98 -56.86 31.45
C PHE A 373 -29.37 -58.12 32.22
N LEU A 374 -30.64 -58.49 32.25
CA LEU A 374 -31.09 -59.75 32.84
C LEU A 374 -30.51 -60.93 32.08
N PHE A 375 -30.46 -60.90 30.75
CA PHE A 375 -29.90 -61.98 29.92
C PHE A 375 -28.38 -62.14 30.17
N ILE A 376 -27.66 -61.04 30.30
CA ILE A 376 -26.22 -61.02 30.62
C ILE A 376 -25.98 -61.49 32.05
N TRP A 377 -26.86 -61.09 32.98
CA TRP A 377 -26.81 -61.49 34.38
C TRP A 377 -27.08 -63.00 34.55
N PHE A 378 -28.11 -63.52 33.88
CA PHE A 378 -28.38 -64.97 33.81
C PHE A 378 -27.26 -65.77 33.15
N LYS A 379 -26.67 -65.22 32.09
CA LYS A 379 -25.53 -65.85 31.38
C LYS A 379 -24.24 -65.83 32.23
N LYS A 380 -24.06 -64.79 33.03
CA LYS A 380 -22.94 -64.65 33.96
C LYS A 380 -23.08 -65.59 35.17
N ARG A 381 -24.34 -65.83 35.62
CA ARG A 381 -24.62 -66.75 36.71
C ARG A 381 -24.41 -68.21 36.30
N ARG A 382 -24.67 -68.56 35.06
CA ARG A 382 -24.39 -69.90 34.52
C ARG A 382 -22.90 -70.23 34.27
N LYS A 383 -22.08 -69.20 34.13
CA LYS A 383 -20.63 -69.33 33.92
C LYS A 383 -19.79 -69.33 35.21
N ALA A 384 -20.42 -69.07 36.36
CA ALA A 384 -19.72 -69.08 37.66
C ALA A 384 -19.70 -70.44 38.34
N GLU A 385 -20.24 -71.45 37.70
CA GLU A 385 -20.30 -72.86 38.26
C GLU A 385 -19.35 -73.84 37.56
N GLU A 386 -18.56 -73.37 36.57
CA GLU A 386 -17.57 -74.29 35.94
C GLU A 386 -16.20 -73.65 35.82
N GLN A 387 -15.22 -74.16 36.58
CA GLN A 387 -13.75 -74.15 36.48
C GLN A 387 -13.07 -72.81 36.82
N GLY A 388 -12.09 -72.81 37.59
CA GLY A 388 -10.98 -73.53 38.16
C GLY A 388 -9.81 -73.83 37.16
N ASP A 389 -8.66 -73.04 37.39
CA ASP A 389 -7.26 -73.43 36.93
C ASP A 389 -6.98 -73.34 35.44
N ASP A 390 -5.97 -72.69 34.94
CA ASP A 390 -4.53 -72.78 35.00
C ASP A 390 -3.81 -71.87 33.98
N ILE A 391 -2.71 -71.36 34.30
CA ILE A 391 -1.43 -70.85 33.80
C ILE A 391 -1.18 -71.06 32.27
N GLY A 392 -0.60 -69.96 31.65
CA GLY A 392 0.41 -70.19 30.65
C GLY A 392 0.53 -69.28 29.44
N LEU A 393 1.43 -68.32 29.50
CA LEU A 393 2.44 -67.92 28.52
C LEU A 393 2.16 -67.85 27.00
N ARG A 394 2.51 -66.70 26.45
CA ARG A 394 3.21 -66.41 25.16
C ARG A 394 2.37 -66.15 23.90
N GLU A 395 2.63 -65.03 23.36
CA GLU A 395 3.33 -64.55 22.20
C GLU A 395 2.49 -64.07 20.99
N HIS A 396 2.78 -62.83 20.68
CA HIS A 396 3.08 -62.19 19.39
C HIS A 396 2.09 -62.17 18.22
N ARG A 397 1.95 -60.94 17.83
CA ARG A 397 1.89 -60.39 16.46
C ARG A 397 0.57 -59.85 15.91
N SER A 398 0.70 -58.55 15.64
CA SER A 398 0.12 -57.81 14.50
C SER A 398 -1.38 -57.51 14.51
N ARG A 399 -1.67 -56.32 14.95
CA ARG A 399 -2.68 -55.40 14.38
C ARG A 399 -2.32 -53.98 14.80
N SER A 400 -1.49 -53.32 14.16
CA SER A 400 -1.46 -52.45 13.01
C SER A 400 -2.39 -51.22 13.08
N ARG A 401 -1.78 -50.07 13.18
CA ARG A 401 -2.06 -48.78 12.60
C ARG A 401 -3.39 -48.03 12.88
N LEU A 402 -4.39 -48.56 13.51
CA LEU A 402 -5.61 -47.78 13.87
C LEU A 402 -5.65 -47.34 15.34
N SER A 403 -4.76 -47.89 16.17
CA SER A 403 -4.70 -47.50 17.60
C SER A 403 -3.84 -46.25 17.86
N SER A 404 -3.02 -45.82 16.89
CA SER A 404 -2.12 -44.65 17.08
C SER A 404 -2.83 -43.30 16.90
N ILE A 405 -3.94 -43.27 16.16
CA ILE A 405 -4.76 -42.07 15.97
C ILE A 405 -5.64 -41.87 17.18
N ALA A 406 -6.23 -42.92 17.70
CA ALA A 406 -7.07 -42.88 18.92
C ALA A 406 -6.23 -42.53 20.17
N GLN A 407 -4.96 -42.97 20.23
CA GLN A 407 -4.05 -42.63 21.34
C GLN A 407 -3.46 -41.19 21.22
N ARG A 408 -3.40 -40.63 20.02
CA ARG A 408 -3.00 -39.22 19.83
C ARG A 408 -4.16 -38.27 20.12
N LEU A 409 -5.38 -38.68 19.95
CA LEU A 409 -6.58 -37.91 20.29
C LEU A 409 -6.93 -37.97 21.78
N SER A 410 -6.38 -38.91 22.56
CA SER A 410 -6.62 -39.00 24.00
C SER A 410 -5.54 -38.35 24.85
N ARG A 411 -4.47 -37.82 24.26
CA ARG A 411 -3.60 -36.81 24.89
C ARG A 411 -4.11 -35.40 24.54
N LYS A 412 -5.36 -35.14 24.77
CA LYS A 412 -5.80 -33.82 25.14
C LYS A 412 -5.26 -33.62 26.55
N ASP A 413 -4.32 -32.71 26.67
CA ASP A 413 -3.92 -32.23 27.96
C ASP A 413 -5.18 -31.93 28.78
N HIS A 414 -5.41 -32.70 29.85
CA HIS A 414 -6.35 -32.32 30.88
C HIS A 414 -5.77 -31.05 31.54
N PHE A 415 -5.96 -29.91 30.90
CA PHE A 415 -5.99 -28.68 31.66
C PHE A 415 -7.22 -28.80 32.55
N ALA A 416 -6.98 -28.80 33.84
CA ALA A 416 -7.98 -28.89 34.84
C ALA A 416 -9.11 -27.89 34.55
N ALA A 417 -10.29 -28.39 34.36
CA ALA A 417 -11.50 -27.60 34.42
C ALA A 417 -11.55 -26.93 35.82
N HIS A 418 -11.82 -25.62 35.83
CA HIS A 418 -12.02 -24.78 37.01
C HIS A 418 -10.79 -24.11 37.66
N GLU A 419 -9.90 -23.51 36.89
CA GLU A 419 -9.31 -22.26 37.36
C GLU A 419 -10.17 -21.14 36.74
N GLN A 420 -10.87 -20.43 37.61
CA GLN A 420 -11.63 -19.26 37.20
C GLN A 420 -10.63 -18.24 36.62
N TYR A 421 -10.68 -17.94 35.32
CA TYR A 421 -9.87 -16.91 34.72
C TYR A 421 -10.31 -15.55 35.24
N GLU A 422 -9.42 -14.86 35.95
CA GLU A 422 -9.65 -13.49 36.41
C GLU A 422 -8.76 -12.53 35.61
N PRO A 423 -9.34 -11.55 34.91
CA PRO A 423 -8.54 -10.56 34.17
C PRO A 423 -7.69 -9.70 35.10
N GLY A 424 -6.56 -9.21 34.61
CA GLY A 424 -5.77 -8.20 35.31
C GLY A 424 -4.65 -8.74 36.15
N GLU A 425 -4.27 -9.99 36.01
CA GLU A 425 -3.06 -10.54 36.63
C GLU A 425 -1.80 -9.93 35.98
N VAL A 426 -0.83 -9.53 36.81
CA VAL A 426 0.47 -9.05 36.36
C VAL A 426 1.40 -10.25 36.15
N HIS A 427 1.99 -10.34 34.95
CA HIS A 427 2.86 -11.46 34.59
C HIS A 427 4.32 -11.01 34.52
N THR A 428 5.23 -11.90 34.90
CA THR A 428 6.65 -11.70 34.56
C THR A 428 6.81 -11.83 33.04
N ALA A 429 7.86 -11.22 32.50
CA ALA A 429 8.15 -11.34 31.06
C ALA A 429 8.29 -12.81 30.63
N ALA A 430 8.89 -13.64 31.48
CA ALA A 430 9.07 -15.08 31.20
C ALA A 430 7.74 -15.86 31.13
N GLU A 431 6.71 -15.44 31.88
CA GLU A 431 5.40 -16.10 31.91
C GLU A 431 4.46 -15.57 30.83
N PHE A 432 4.69 -14.36 30.36
CA PHE A 432 3.75 -13.64 29.48
C PHE A 432 3.49 -14.36 28.16
N GLU A 433 4.50 -14.98 27.56
CA GLU A 433 4.29 -15.76 26.32
C GLU A 433 3.29 -16.91 26.54
N ARG A 434 3.42 -17.62 27.72
CA ARG A 434 2.52 -18.71 28.06
C ARG A 434 1.10 -18.19 28.28
N HIS A 435 0.98 -17.05 28.95
CA HIS A 435 -0.30 -16.36 29.17
C HIS A 435 -0.98 -16.00 27.82
N VAL A 436 -0.27 -15.33 26.92
CA VAL A 436 -0.81 -14.92 25.60
C VAL A 436 -1.21 -16.15 24.76
N ARG A 437 -0.40 -17.21 24.80
CA ARG A 437 -0.73 -18.48 24.12
C ARG A 437 -2.04 -19.08 24.67
N ARG A 438 -2.29 -18.95 25.99
CA ARG A 438 -3.56 -19.37 26.62
C ARG A 438 -4.72 -18.49 26.13
N LEU A 439 -4.52 -17.17 26.02
CA LEU A 439 -5.54 -16.24 25.51
C LEU A 439 -5.93 -16.55 24.05
N HIS A 440 -4.98 -16.98 23.22
CA HIS A 440 -5.23 -17.38 21.83
C HIS A 440 -5.96 -18.73 21.68
N ALA A 441 -6.07 -19.52 22.74
CA ALA A 441 -6.71 -20.83 22.65
C ALA A 441 -8.18 -20.70 22.23
N ASN A 442 -8.70 -21.69 21.50
CA ASN A 442 -10.11 -21.75 21.07
C ASN A 442 -10.54 -20.50 20.27
N SER A 443 -9.73 -20.11 19.30
CA SER A 443 -10.01 -18.95 18.42
C SER A 443 -10.22 -17.66 19.22
N ASP A 444 -9.28 -17.34 20.09
CA ASP A 444 -9.20 -16.11 20.86
C ASP A 444 -10.33 -15.92 21.88
N LEU A 445 -11.02 -17.00 22.28
CA LEU A 445 -12.17 -16.92 23.18
C LEU A 445 -11.85 -16.16 24.50
N LEU A 446 -10.69 -16.43 25.11
CA LEU A 446 -10.31 -15.76 26.35
C LEU A 446 -9.97 -14.28 26.11
N PHE A 447 -9.37 -13.93 24.97
CA PHE A 447 -9.20 -12.53 24.58
C PHE A 447 -10.55 -11.82 24.50
N SER A 448 -11.54 -12.45 23.84
CA SER A 448 -12.89 -11.88 23.73
C SER A 448 -13.53 -11.67 25.09
N GLN A 449 -13.40 -12.65 25.99
CA GLN A 449 -13.93 -12.58 27.34
C GLN A 449 -13.27 -11.48 28.17
N GLU A 450 -11.94 -11.41 28.16
CA GLU A 450 -11.17 -10.39 28.87
C GLU A 450 -11.48 -9.00 28.34
N TYR A 451 -11.41 -8.81 27.01
CA TYR A 451 -11.67 -7.51 26.36
C TYR A 451 -13.10 -7.02 26.62
N ALA A 452 -14.09 -7.91 26.72
CA ALA A 452 -15.49 -7.55 27.05
C ALA A 452 -15.62 -6.90 28.41
N THR A 453 -14.68 -7.16 29.35
CA THR A 453 -14.67 -6.52 30.67
C THR A 453 -14.00 -5.15 30.69
N VAL A 454 -13.24 -4.79 29.61
CA VAL A 454 -12.56 -3.51 29.52
C VAL A 454 -13.58 -2.41 29.24
N LYS A 455 -13.89 -1.58 30.24
CA LYS A 455 -14.90 -0.53 30.18
C LYS A 455 -14.34 0.83 30.59
N SER A 456 -14.95 1.89 30.08
CA SER A 456 -14.72 3.24 30.59
C SER A 456 -15.62 3.49 31.80
N PRO A 457 -15.21 4.28 32.79
CA PRO A 457 -16.07 4.57 33.94
C PRO A 457 -17.30 5.38 33.55
N ASP A 458 -18.46 5.02 34.09
CA ASP A 458 -19.73 5.73 33.84
C ASP A 458 -19.86 7.07 34.59
N THR A 459 -18.96 7.32 35.55
CA THR A 459 -19.06 8.48 36.46
C THR A 459 -18.29 9.72 35.97
N VAL A 460 -17.59 9.61 34.82
CA VAL A 460 -16.69 10.68 34.33
C VAL A 460 -17.46 11.61 33.39
N THR A 461 -17.29 12.93 33.60
CA THR A 461 -17.97 13.96 32.78
C THR A 461 -17.13 14.41 31.58
N SER A 462 -17.83 14.90 30.56
CA SER A 462 -17.24 15.50 29.34
C SER A 462 -17.98 16.80 29.00
N ASN A 463 -18.31 17.60 29.99
CA ASN A 463 -19.15 18.80 29.84
C ASN A 463 -18.57 19.78 28.83
N ALA A 464 -17.24 19.99 28.88
CA ALA A 464 -16.57 20.89 27.93
C ALA A 464 -16.70 20.41 26.47
N SER A 465 -16.66 19.08 26.25
CA SER A 465 -16.78 18.50 24.91
C SER A 465 -18.19 18.65 24.32
N ILE A 466 -19.23 18.53 25.17
CA ILE A 466 -20.63 18.56 24.68
C ILE A 466 -21.21 19.97 24.67
N ASP A 467 -20.47 20.96 25.17
CA ASP A 467 -20.86 22.37 25.09
C ASP A 467 -21.16 22.74 23.63
N PRO A 468 -22.29 23.41 23.33
CA PRO A 468 -22.64 23.80 21.96
C PRO A 468 -21.52 24.55 21.22
N ASN A 469 -20.75 25.38 21.93
CA ASN A 469 -19.66 26.18 21.35
C ASN A 469 -18.42 25.34 21.01
N ASN A 470 -18.35 24.10 21.52
CA ASN A 470 -17.20 23.20 21.31
C ASN A 470 -17.54 21.98 20.43
N ARG A 471 -18.82 21.71 20.16
CA ARG A 471 -19.23 20.49 19.43
C ARG A 471 -18.59 20.38 18.06
N PHE A 472 -18.49 21.48 17.33
CA PHE A 472 -17.91 21.51 16.00
C PHE A 472 -16.40 21.18 16.00
N LYS A 473 -15.75 21.34 17.16
CA LYS A 473 -14.33 21.00 17.34
C LYS A 473 -14.10 19.51 17.52
N ASN A 474 -15.17 18.71 17.68
CA ASN A 474 -15.07 17.25 17.84
C ASN A 474 -15.25 16.55 16.49
N ARG A 475 -14.28 15.74 16.08
CA ARG A 475 -14.34 14.94 14.85
C ARG A 475 -15.47 13.88 14.89
N TYR A 476 -15.69 13.31 16.08
CA TYR A 476 -16.72 12.29 16.32
C TYR A 476 -17.53 12.65 17.57
N ASN A 477 -18.86 12.65 17.43
CA ASN A 477 -19.76 13.05 18.52
C ASN A 477 -19.70 12.12 19.74
N ASN A 478 -19.32 10.86 19.55
CA ASN A 478 -19.20 9.87 20.62
C ASN A 478 -17.78 9.73 21.18
N ILE A 479 -16.83 10.54 20.74
CA ILE A 479 -15.46 10.54 21.25
C ILE A 479 -15.20 11.92 21.87
N THR A 480 -15.40 12.00 23.17
CA THR A 480 -15.33 13.24 23.93
C THR A 480 -14.09 13.24 24.85
N ALA A 481 -13.53 14.39 25.08
CA ALA A 481 -12.46 14.57 26.07
C ALA A 481 -13.06 14.63 27.47
N PHE A 482 -12.56 13.83 28.40
CA PHE A 482 -13.00 13.84 29.81
C PHE A 482 -12.51 15.13 30.48
N ASP A 483 -13.38 15.76 31.26
CA ASP A 483 -13.12 17.07 31.86
C ASP A 483 -11.89 17.06 32.78
N HIS A 484 -11.71 16.01 33.58
CA HIS A 484 -10.66 15.93 34.63
C HIS A 484 -9.26 15.73 34.06
N THR A 485 -9.13 15.28 32.80
CA THR A 485 -7.83 15.02 32.18
C THR A 485 -7.63 15.83 30.89
N ARG A 486 -8.64 16.59 30.43
CA ARG A 486 -8.51 17.31 29.15
C ARG A 486 -7.36 18.33 29.19
N VAL A 487 -6.74 18.53 28.04
CA VAL A 487 -5.76 19.57 27.87
C VAL A 487 -6.50 20.92 27.81
N LEU A 488 -6.12 21.86 28.66
CA LEU A 488 -6.68 23.21 28.73
C LEU A 488 -5.73 24.13 27.99
N LEU A 489 -6.22 24.80 26.93
CA LEU A 489 -5.46 25.84 26.24
C LEU A 489 -5.67 27.20 26.94
N SER A 490 -4.74 28.11 26.73
CA SER A 490 -4.92 29.50 27.16
C SER A 490 -6.13 30.12 26.44
N THR A 491 -6.91 30.94 27.12
CA THR A 491 -8.05 31.64 26.49
C THR A 491 -7.56 32.76 25.57
N ILE A 492 -8.22 32.87 24.43
CA ILE A 492 -7.96 33.93 23.44
C ILE A 492 -9.10 34.96 23.58
N ASP A 493 -8.75 36.21 23.74
CA ASP A 493 -9.67 37.36 23.80
C ASP A 493 -10.81 37.16 24.83
N GLY A 494 -10.54 36.40 25.88
CA GLY A 494 -11.50 36.14 26.96
C GLY A 494 -12.60 35.13 26.61
N ASP A 495 -12.54 34.49 25.43
CA ASP A 495 -13.51 33.44 25.03
C ASP A 495 -13.19 32.10 25.71
N PRO A 496 -14.05 31.62 26.64
CA PRO A 496 -13.80 30.32 27.29
C PRO A 496 -13.73 29.14 26.31
N SER A 497 -14.46 29.18 25.19
CA SER A 497 -14.49 28.12 24.22
C SER A 497 -13.15 27.93 23.51
N SER A 498 -12.32 29.00 23.44
CA SER A 498 -10.97 28.92 22.87
C SER A 498 -10.02 28.05 23.70
N SER A 499 -10.37 27.73 24.96
CA SER A 499 -9.59 26.83 25.83
C SER A 499 -9.77 25.36 25.51
N TYR A 500 -10.71 25.00 24.61
CA TYR A 500 -11.09 23.63 24.36
C TYR A 500 -10.35 23.05 23.15
N ILE A 501 -9.78 21.87 23.36
CA ILE A 501 -9.31 20.95 22.31
C ILE A 501 -9.70 19.52 22.71
N ASN A 502 -10.05 18.66 21.73
CA ASN A 502 -10.36 17.26 22.00
C ASN A 502 -9.06 16.46 22.18
N ALA A 503 -8.50 16.60 23.39
CA ALA A 503 -7.23 15.96 23.80
C ALA A 503 -7.21 15.77 25.31
N ASN A 504 -6.63 14.65 25.76
CA ASN A 504 -6.50 14.29 27.18
C ASN A 504 -5.05 13.96 27.52
N TYR A 505 -4.62 14.35 28.73
CA TYR A 505 -3.39 13.82 29.34
C TYR A 505 -3.58 12.37 29.73
N LEU A 506 -2.58 11.55 29.48
CA LEU A 506 -2.52 10.16 29.88
C LEU A 506 -1.21 9.88 30.61
N ASP A 507 -1.30 9.06 31.64
CA ASP A 507 -0.15 8.66 32.42
C ASP A 507 0.64 7.55 31.71
N GLY A 508 1.95 7.65 31.72
CA GLY A 508 2.87 6.59 31.30
C GLY A 508 3.13 5.58 32.39
N PHE A 509 4.10 4.69 32.19
CA PHE A 509 4.41 3.65 33.16
C PHE A 509 4.83 4.23 34.52
N ASN A 510 5.84 5.09 34.54
CA ASN A 510 6.35 5.73 35.79
C ASN A 510 6.30 7.25 35.74
N LYS A 511 5.59 7.84 34.76
CA LYS A 511 5.57 9.28 34.57
C LYS A 511 4.12 9.75 34.35
N LYS A 512 3.62 10.56 35.28
CA LYS A 512 2.28 11.17 35.11
C LYS A 512 2.28 12.16 33.96
N LYS A 513 1.16 12.20 33.22
CA LYS A 513 0.98 13.11 32.06
C LYS A 513 2.11 12.95 31.01
N GLU A 514 2.63 11.73 30.85
CA GLU A 514 3.68 11.44 29.89
C GLU A 514 3.22 11.67 28.46
N TYR A 515 1.91 11.46 28.21
CA TYR A 515 1.32 11.54 26.89
C TYR A 515 0.15 12.52 26.83
N ILE A 516 -0.10 13.04 25.63
CA ILE A 516 -1.38 13.65 25.25
C ILE A 516 -1.95 12.81 24.11
N ALA A 517 -3.14 12.24 24.33
CA ALA A 517 -3.90 11.56 23.28
C ALA A 517 -4.90 12.56 22.68
N SER A 518 -4.82 12.78 21.37
CA SER A 518 -5.65 13.74 20.68
C SER A 518 -6.33 13.11 19.47
N GLN A 519 -7.48 13.65 19.07
CA GLN A 519 -8.05 13.35 17.75
C GLN A 519 -7.17 13.93 16.62
N GLY A 520 -7.30 13.41 15.41
CA GLY A 520 -6.69 14.04 14.23
C GLY A 520 -7.32 15.42 13.98
N PRO A 521 -6.52 16.49 13.83
CA PRO A 521 -7.05 17.83 13.66
C PRO A 521 -8.06 17.95 12.50
N LEU A 522 -9.11 18.72 12.73
CA LEU A 522 -10.06 19.21 11.72
C LEU A 522 -9.49 20.49 11.09
N PRO A 523 -9.98 20.94 9.92
CA PRO A 523 -9.53 22.23 9.35
C PRO A 523 -9.54 23.34 10.38
N ASP A 524 -10.63 23.46 11.12
CA ASP A 524 -10.86 24.55 12.09
C ASP A 524 -10.16 24.36 13.43
N THR A 525 -9.43 23.25 13.64
CA THR A 525 -8.72 22.97 14.91
C THR A 525 -7.21 22.81 14.72
N CYS A 526 -6.67 23.08 13.52
CA CYS A 526 -5.22 23.01 13.29
C CYS A 526 -4.47 24.07 14.12
N ASP A 527 -5.02 25.27 14.23
CA ASP A 527 -4.44 26.35 15.05
C ASP A 527 -4.38 25.95 16.53
N ASP A 528 -5.49 25.40 17.06
CA ASP A 528 -5.57 24.89 18.43
C ASP A 528 -4.57 23.75 18.66
N PHE A 529 -4.37 22.89 17.66
CA PHE A 529 -3.44 21.75 17.76
C PHE A 529 -1.98 22.25 17.89
N TRP A 530 -1.54 23.17 17.01
CA TRP A 530 -0.18 23.71 17.10
C TRP A 530 0.01 24.56 18.35
N ARG A 531 -1.04 25.29 18.78
CA ARG A 531 -1.05 26.03 20.05
C ARG A 531 -0.86 25.06 21.24
N MET A 532 -1.54 23.90 21.21
CA MET A 532 -1.34 22.84 22.23
C MET A 532 0.12 22.37 22.27
N ILE A 533 0.71 22.09 21.10
CA ILE A 533 2.11 21.65 20.98
C ILE A 533 3.04 22.69 21.62
N TRP A 534 2.82 23.97 21.29
CA TRP A 534 3.64 25.08 21.81
C TRP A 534 3.46 25.24 23.33
N GLU A 535 2.22 25.36 23.80
CA GLU A 535 1.92 25.65 25.22
C GLU A 535 2.36 24.49 26.15
N ARG A 536 2.29 23.25 25.65
CA ARG A 536 2.68 22.09 26.47
C ARG A 536 4.16 21.75 26.37
N GLY A 537 4.91 22.42 25.52
CA GLY A 537 6.33 22.18 25.33
C GLY A 537 6.62 20.84 24.65
N SER A 538 5.65 20.31 23.91
CA SER A 538 5.80 19.02 23.24
C SER A 538 6.79 19.14 22.07
N ARG A 539 7.69 18.16 21.93
CA ARG A 539 8.69 18.12 20.85
C ARG A 539 8.51 16.92 19.93
N LEU A 540 7.55 16.05 20.26
CA LEU A 540 7.28 14.85 19.47
C LEU A 540 5.79 14.69 19.23
N ILE A 541 5.42 14.52 17.96
CA ILE A 541 4.08 14.15 17.51
C ILE A 541 4.17 12.75 16.91
N VAL A 542 3.27 11.85 17.34
CA VAL A 542 3.12 10.52 16.76
C VAL A 542 1.74 10.45 16.09
N MET A 543 1.73 10.28 14.79
CA MET A 543 0.52 10.18 13.97
C MET A 543 0.34 8.75 13.47
N VAL A 544 -0.77 8.09 13.83
CA VAL A 544 -1.03 6.67 13.52
C VAL A 544 -2.25 6.53 12.60
N THR A 545 -2.34 7.36 11.59
CA THR A 545 -3.42 7.33 10.58
C THR A 545 -2.94 8.07 9.33
N ASN A 546 -3.40 7.68 8.16
CA ASN A 546 -3.23 8.50 6.97
C ASN A 546 -4.23 9.67 7.01
N CYS A 547 -4.01 10.71 6.23
CA CYS A 547 -4.96 11.82 6.13
C CYS A 547 -6.27 11.35 5.53
N GLU A 548 -6.19 10.44 4.58
CA GLU A 548 -7.36 9.84 3.93
C GLU A 548 -7.18 8.32 3.87
N GLU A 549 -8.25 7.58 4.17
CA GLU A 549 -8.30 6.11 4.07
C GLU A 549 -9.62 5.72 3.40
N LYS A 550 -9.54 4.98 2.29
CA LYS A 550 -10.70 4.55 1.47
C LYS A 550 -11.67 5.70 1.15
N GLY A 551 -11.12 6.84 0.75
CA GLY A 551 -11.93 8.00 0.39
C GLY A 551 -12.57 8.73 1.57
N ARG A 552 -12.16 8.43 2.80
CA ARG A 552 -12.66 9.10 4.01
C ARG A 552 -11.54 9.87 4.67
N VAL A 553 -11.75 11.14 4.92
CA VAL A 553 -10.80 11.98 5.65
C VAL A 553 -10.74 11.51 7.10
N LYS A 554 -9.55 11.11 7.53
CA LYS A 554 -9.24 10.64 8.89
C LYS A 554 -8.57 11.73 9.73
N CYS A 555 -7.84 12.60 9.07
CA CYS A 555 -7.11 13.69 9.70
C CYS A 555 -6.92 14.79 8.65
N HIS A 556 -7.15 16.05 9.00
CA HIS A 556 -6.74 17.15 8.12
C HIS A 556 -5.22 17.27 8.16
N GLN A 557 -4.60 17.56 7.01
CA GLN A 557 -3.16 17.83 6.97
C GLN A 557 -2.89 19.16 7.68
N TYR A 558 -2.29 19.10 8.83
CA TYR A 558 -2.05 20.25 9.71
C TYR A 558 -0.60 20.77 9.63
N TRP A 559 0.14 20.37 8.62
CA TRP A 559 1.55 20.80 8.41
C TRP A 559 1.75 21.26 6.97
N PRO A 560 2.70 22.19 6.71
CA PRO A 560 3.06 22.54 5.34
C PRO A 560 3.83 21.41 4.66
N SER A 561 3.48 21.08 3.40
CA SER A 561 4.19 20.08 2.61
C SER A 561 5.63 20.51 2.32
N SER A 562 5.84 21.82 2.16
CA SER A 562 7.17 22.44 1.99
C SER A 562 7.05 23.91 2.42
N GLY A 563 8.18 24.52 2.75
CA GLY A 563 8.20 25.90 3.21
C GLY A 563 7.51 26.08 4.56
N SER A 564 6.74 27.15 4.74
CA SER A 564 6.07 27.44 6.01
C SER A 564 4.58 27.74 5.83
N SER A 565 3.83 27.58 6.91
CA SER A 565 2.42 27.97 7.03
C SER A 565 2.17 28.57 8.41
N LEU A 566 1.24 29.53 8.47
CA LEU A 566 0.84 30.18 9.70
C LEU A 566 -0.41 29.49 10.28
N TYR A 567 -0.35 29.13 11.55
CA TYR A 567 -1.46 28.56 12.33
C TYR A 567 -1.71 29.43 13.55
N GLY A 568 -2.74 30.28 13.48
CA GLY A 568 -2.92 31.34 14.47
C GLY A 568 -1.71 32.24 14.50
N ASN A 569 -1.04 32.32 15.67
CA ASN A 569 0.17 33.13 15.87
C ASN A 569 1.47 32.29 15.75
N LEU A 570 1.39 31.02 15.31
CA LEU A 570 2.55 30.16 15.18
C LEU A 570 2.87 29.90 13.71
N GLU A 571 4.08 30.21 13.30
CA GLU A 571 4.62 29.80 12.00
C GLU A 571 5.24 28.41 12.17
N VAL A 572 4.80 27.48 11.33
CA VAL A 572 5.32 26.11 11.24
C VAL A 572 6.10 25.99 9.96
N ILE A 573 7.39 25.71 10.05
CA ILE A 573 8.31 25.62 8.92
C ILE A 573 8.71 24.13 8.75
N ASN A 574 8.48 23.55 7.58
CA ASN A 574 8.92 22.19 7.28
C ASN A 574 10.40 22.22 6.94
N MET A 575 11.22 21.72 7.85
CA MET A 575 12.69 21.69 7.73
C MET A 575 13.16 20.48 6.93
N SER A 576 12.49 19.33 7.11
CA SER A 576 12.83 18.10 6.40
C SER A 576 11.66 17.10 6.41
N THR A 577 11.56 16.31 5.35
CA THR A 577 10.63 15.18 5.25
C THR A 577 11.42 13.99 4.73
N VAL A 578 11.41 12.90 5.50
CA VAL A 578 12.05 11.62 5.13
C VAL A 578 10.95 10.57 5.06
N GLU A 579 10.66 10.09 3.86
CA GLU A 579 9.66 9.04 3.62
C GLU A 579 10.35 7.69 3.66
N LEU A 580 9.87 6.80 4.55
CA LEU A 580 10.35 5.44 4.73
C LEU A 580 9.25 4.46 4.35
N SER A 581 9.58 3.18 4.30
CA SER A 581 8.62 2.14 3.88
C SER A 581 7.35 2.10 4.74
N ASP A 582 7.48 2.23 6.06
CA ASP A 582 6.36 2.04 6.99
C ASP A 582 5.89 3.34 7.65
N TYR A 583 6.71 4.39 7.63
CA TYR A 583 6.40 5.67 8.28
C TYR A 583 7.19 6.80 7.63
N THR A 584 6.75 8.03 7.90
CA THR A 584 7.42 9.27 7.45
C THR A 584 7.88 10.05 8.68
N ILE A 585 9.08 10.58 8.66
CA ILE A 585 9.62 11.49 9.69
C ILE A 585 9.63 12.90 9.11
N ARG A 586 9.03 13.85 9.83
CA ARG A 586 9.10 15.27 9.47
C ARG A 586 9.65 16.07 10.63
N SER A 587 10.53 17.02 10.34
CA SER A 587 11.06 17.95 11.32
C SER A 587 10.52 19.34 11.02
N PHE A 588 9.97 19.97 12.04
CA PHE A 588 9.38 21.31 11.94
C PHE A 588 10.09 22.27 12.87
N ALA A 589 10.36 23.48 12.42
CA ALA A 589 10.70 24.61 13.29
C ALA A 589 9.42 25.40 13.55
N LEU A 590 9.11 25.63 14.81
CA LEU A 590 7.96 26.43 15.26
C LEU A 590 8.47 27.77 15.75
N LYS A 591 7.88 28.85 15.23
CA LYS A 591 8.17 30.25 15.65
C LYS A 591 6.89 30.94 16.04
N MET A 592 6.88 31.60 17.20
CA MET A 592 5.77 32.43 17.58
C MET A 592 5.98 33.84 17.00
N GLN A 593 4.95 34.38 16.38
CA GLN A 593 5.00 35.79 15.88
C GLN A 593 5.39 36.75 17.01
N ASN A 594 6.27 37.68 16.73
CA ASN A 594 6.77 38.67 17.68
C ASN A 594 7.58 38.10 18.84
N SER A 595 8.13 36.87 18.70
CA SER A 595 9.03 36.24 19.67
C SER A 595 10.29 35.73 18.95
N PRO A 596 11.46 35.89 19.57
CA PRO A 596 12.68 35.28 18.98
C PRO A 596 12.75 33.79 19.23
N GLU A 597 11.82 33.20 19.99
CA GLU A 597 11.86 31.78 20.38
C GLU A 597 11.52 30.89 19.20
N GLU A 598 12.38 29.91 18.96
CA GLU A 598 12.17 28.85 17.95
C GLU A 598 12.26 27.49 18.65
N ARG A 599 11.36 26.57 18.31
CA ARG A 599 11.37 25.20 18.86
C ARG A 599 11.30 24.19 17.75
N MET A 600 12.15 23.16 17.85
CA MET A 600 12.11 22.00 16.96
C MET A 600 11.06 21.00 17.44
N VAL A 601 10.23 20.53 16.53
CA VAL A 601 9.21 19.46 16.76
C VAL A 601 9.35 18.41 15.67
N THR A 602 9.40 17.15 16.07
CA THR A 602 9.48 16.03 15.13
C THR A 602 8.14 15.31 15.07
N GLN A 603 7.69 14.94 13.87
CA GLN A 603 6.49 14.14 13.64
C GLN A 603 6.93 12.77 13.12
N TYR A 604 6.54 11.70 13.81
CA TYR A 604 6.62 10.31 13.36
C TYR A 604 5.24 9.90 12.87
N HIS A 605 5.08 9.69 11.57
CA HIS A 605 3.79 9.41 10.92
C HIS A 605 3.79 7.98 10.39
N TYR A 606 3.12 7.05 11.09
CA TYR A 606 2.98 5.63 10.68
C TYR A 606 1.99 5.53 9.51
N THR A 607 2.48 5.19 8.33
CA THR A 607 1.71 5.15 7.08
C THR A 607 1.29 3.73 6.68
N ALA A 608 1.78 2.70 7.41
CA ALA A 608 1.55 1.29 7.07
C ALA A 608 0.34 0.68 7.76
N TRP A 609 -0.44 1.44 8.56
CA TRP A 609 -1.66 0.90 9.19
C TRP A 609 -2.73 0.66 8.11
N PRO A 610 -3.28 -0.57 7.99
CA PRO A 610 -4.28 -0.82 6.95
C PRO A 610 -5.60 -0.08 7.23
N ASP A 611 -6.39 0.16 6.18
CA ASP A 611 -7.68 0.86 6.30
C ASP A 611 -8.66 0.15 7.25
N HIS A 612 -8.56 -1.17 7.35
CA HIS A 612 -9.37 -2.01 8.26
C HIS A 612 -8.47 -2.97 9.05
N GLY A 613 -8.90 -3.30 10.25
CA GLY A 613 -8.21 -4.21 11.14
C GLY A 613 -6.92 -3.63 11.69
N VAL A 614 -5.93 -4.47 11.89
CA VAL A 614 -4.63 -4.14 12.45
C VAL A 614 -3.51 -4.55 11.50
N PRO A 615 -2.29 -4.00 11.64
CA PRO A 615 -1.15 -4.44 10.85
C PRO A 615 -0.87 -5.94 11.01
N SER A 616 -0.60 -6.62 9.91
CA SER A 616 -0.26 -8.05 9.91
C SER A 616 1.17 -8.30 10.39
N SER A 617 2.05 -7.31 10.28
CA SER A 617 3.43 -7.39 10.78
C SER A 617 3.55 -6.69 12.13
N VAL A 618 3.64 -7.47 13.17
CA VAL A 618 3.90 -7.02 14.54
C VAL A 618 5.26 -6.32 14.61
N THR A 619 6.25 -6.82 13.86
CA THR A 619 7.61 -6.29 13.80
C THR A 619 7.64 -4.82 13.36
N SER A 620 6.86 -4.48 12.32
CA SER A 620 6.78 -3.10 11.81
C SER A 620 6.25 -2.13 12.89
N VAL A 621 5.18 -2.52 13.59
CA VAL A 621 4.58 -1.71 14.67
C VAL A 621 5.59 -1.53 15.81
N LEU A 622 6.23 -2.61 16.26
CA LEU A 622 7.18 -2.60 17.36
C LEU A 622 8.38 -1.69 17.05
N ASN A 623 8.93 -1.79 15.85
CA ASN A 623 10.03 -0.93 15.40
C ASN A 623 9.62 0.54 15.37
N PHE A 624 8.43 0.84 14.88
CA PHE A 624 7.90 2.21 14.86
C PHE A 624 7.76 2.77 16.29
N VAL A 625 7.18 1.99 17.21
CA VAL A 625 6.99 2.42 18.60
C VAL A 625 8.36 2.72 19.24
N ARG A 626 9.32 1.81 19.10
CA ARG A 626 10.68 1.98 19.66
C ARG A 626 11.37 3.24 19.11
N ARG A 627 11.31 3.44 17.79
CA ARG A 627 11.97 4.59 17.14
C ARG A 627 11.31 5.92 17.51
N ALA A 628 9.98 5.98 17.49
CA ALA A 628 9.27 7.19 17.89
C ALA A 628 9.52 7.53 19.35
N SER A 629 9.43 6.53 20.25
CA SER A 629 9.67 6.74 21.68
C SER A 629 11.10 7.24 21.97
N ALA A 630 12.10 6.64 21.32
CA ALA A 630 13.50 7.02 21.48
C ALA A 630 13.81 8.45 20.98
N ALA A 631 12.97 8.98 20.08
CA ALA A 631 13.15 10.33 19.54
C ALA A 631 12.63 11.45 20.46
N ASN A 632 11.93 11.10 21.56
CA ASN A 632 11.39 12.12 22.46
C ASN A 632 12.51 12.60 23.42
N PRO A 633 12.91 13.89 23.36
CA PRO A 633 13.95 14.37 24.27
C PRO A 633 13.54 14.24 25.75
N PRO A 634 14.46 13.93 26.65
CA PRO A 634 14.13 13.77 28.09
C PRO A 634 13.51 15.00 28.74
N ASP A 635 13.89 16.19 28.28
CA ASP A 635 13.43 17.49 28.79
C ASP A 635 12.17 17.98 28.08
N ALA A 636 11.62 17.22 27.11
CA ALA A 636 10.42 17.60 26.36
C ALA A 636 9.16 17.50 27.22
N GLY A 637 8.16 18.27 26.84
CA GLY A 637 6.79 18.11 27.32
C GLY A 637 6.18 16.78 26.86
N PRO A 638 4.90 16.55 27.16
CA PRO A 638 4.25 15.28 26.80
C PRO A 638 4.36 14.94 25.33
N MET A 639 4.58 13.65 25.03
CA MET A 639 4.48 13.13 23.65
C MET A 639 3.02 13.22 23.19
N VAL A 640 2.77 13.85 22.05
CA VAL A 640 1.41 13.96 21.49
C VAL A 640 1.19 12.83 20.52
N VAL A 641 0.18 11.99 20.79
CA VAL A 641 -0.15 10.83 19.97
C VAL A 641 -1.57 10.95 19.46
N HIS A 642 -1.76 10.85 18.14
CA HIS A 642 -3.09 10.88 17.56
C HIS A 642 -3.27 9.89 16.42
N CYS A 643 -4.52 9.52 16.19
CA CYS A 643 -4.93 8.82 14.97
C CYS A 643 -6.09 9.63 14.36
N SER A 644 -7.20 9.01 13.99
CA SER A 644 -8.40 9.77 13.58
C SER A 644 -9.19 10.23 14.82
N ALA A 645 -9.65 9.29 15.64
CA ALA A 645 -10.42 9.56 16.86
C ALA A 645 -9.53 9.83 18.09
N GLY A 646 -8.26 9.44 18.02
CA GLY A 646 -7.34 9.55 19.15
C GLY A 646 -7.61 8.57 20.28
N VAL A 647 -8.07 7.34 19.94
CA VAL A 647 -8.41 6.33 20.96
C VAL A 647 -7.92 4.92 20.60
N GLY A 648 -8.25 4.38 19.42
CA GLY A 648 -7.93 3.01 19.05
C GLY A 648 -6.42 2.81 18.78
N ARG A 649 -5.96 3.18 17.58
CA ARG A 649 -4.54 3.08 17.18
C ARG A 649 -3.63 3.88 18.12
N THR A 650 -4.12 5.02 18.61
CA THR A 650 -3.45 5.83 19.66
C THR A 650 -3.22 5.01 20.92
N GLY A 651 -4.29 4.34 21.41
CA GLY A 651 -4.19 3.46 22.58
C GLY A 651 -3.21 2.31 22.36
N THR A 652 -3.24 1.69 21.17
CA THR A 652 -2.31 0.61 20.82
C THR A 652 -0.85 1.06 20.96
N PHE A 653 -0.51 2.20 20.35
CA PHE A 653 0.83 2.79 20.45
C PHE A 653 1.23 3.02 21.93
N LEU A 654 0.35 3.68 22.69
CA LEU A 654 0.66 4.07 24.08
C LEU A 654 0.85 2.87 25.00
N VAL A 655 -0.01 1.84 24.86
CA VAL A 655 0.12 0.64 25.70
C VAL A 655 1.43 -0.09 25.39
N ILE A 656 1.76 -0.26 24.10
CA ILE A 656 3.02 -0.92 23.72
C ILE A 656 4.21 -0.13 24.32
N ASP A 657 4.26 1.18 24.12
CA ASP A 657 5.36 2.03 24.62
C ASP A 657 5.52 1.92 26.14
N ALA A 658 4.41 2.08 26.89
CA ALA A 658 4.44 2.02 28.35
C ALA A 658 4.85 0.63 28.86
N GLN A 659 4.36 -0.44 28.21
CA GLN A 659 4.69 -1.80 28.64
C GLN A 659 6.15 -2.17 28.27
N LEU A 660 6.70 -1.66 27.17
CA LEU A 660 8.13 -1.82 26.85
C LEU A 660 8.99 -1.20 27.96
N LYS A 661 8.65 -0.02 28.43
CA LYS A 661 9.32 0.64 29.55
C LYS A 661 9.19 -0.18 30.83
N ARG A 662 8.01 -0.76 31.09
CA ARG A 662 7.76 -1.62 32.25
C ARG A 662 8.59 -2.91 32.19
N ILE A 663 8.65 -3.55 31.03
CA ILE A 663 9.50 -4.75 30.82
C ILE A 663 10.96 -4.42 31.13
N GLN A 664 11.46 -3.30 30.61
CA GLN A 664 12.84 -2.87 30.79
C GLN A 664 13.19 -2.60 32.24
N GLN A 665 12.26 -2.01 33.04
CA GLN A 665 12.57 -1.58 34.42
C GLN A 665 12.20 -2.62 35.47
N GLN A 666 11.12 -3.39 35.27
CA GLN A 666 10.55 -4.30 36.26
C GLN A 666 10.48 -5.76 35.81
N ASN A 667 10.75 -6.03 34.52
CA ASN A 667 10.63 -7.37 33.94
C ASN A 667 9.21 -7.96 34.08
N THR A 668 8.17 -7.09 34.06
CA THR A 668 6.75 -7.49 34.17
C THR A 668 5.93 -6.86 33.05
N VAL A 669 4.74 -7.45 32.82
CA VAL A 669 3.76 -6.98 31.83
C VAL A 669 2.38 -6.90 32.51
N ASP A 670 1.63 -5.83 32.21
CA ASP A 670 0.30 -5.60 32.77
C ASP A 670 -0.53 -4.80 31.75
N VAL A 671 -1.03 -5.49 30.73
CA VAL A 671 -1.80 -4.84 29.67
C VAL A 671 -3.19 -4.44 30.16
N TYR A 672 -3.89 -5.37 30.80
CA TYR A 672 -5.29 -5.17 31.19
C TYR A 672 -5.48 -3.93 32.09
N ASN A 673 -4.77 -3.91 33.23
CA ASN A 673 -4.91 -2.81 34.18
C ASN A 673 -4.44 -1.47 33.59
N TYR A 674 -3.41 -1.50 32.74
CA TYR A 674 -2.94 -0.30 32.08
C TYR A 674 -3.98 0.24 31.06
N VAL A 675 -4.64 -0.63 30.29
CA VAL A 675 -5.73 -0.22 29.39
C VAL A 675 -6.90 0.36 30.21
N MET A 676 -7.24 -0.24 31.37
CA MET A 676 -8.28 0.28 32.28
C MET A 676 -7.89 1.68 32.80
N LEU A 677 -6.62 1.89 33.18
CA LEU A 677 -6.10 3.20 33.56
C LEU A 677 -6.29 4.21 32.41
N LEU A 678 -5.88 3.88 31.19
CA LEU A 678 -6.06 4.78 30.05
C LEU A 678 -7.54 5.09 29.79
N ARG A 679 -8.44 4.11 29.93
CA ARG A 679 -9.89 4.31 29.77
C ARG A 679 -10.50 5.18 30.85
N SER A 680 -9.91 5.23 32.06
CA SER A 680 -10.32 6.19 33.07
C SER A 680 -9.89 7.63 32.76
N GLN A 681 -8.93 7.82 31.87
CA GLN A 681 -8.36 9.12 31.51
C GLN A 681 -8.84 9.64 30.15
N ARG A 682 -9.20 8.75 29.21
CA ARG A 682 -9.80 9.09 27.93
C ARG A 682 -10.67 7.93 27.46
N ASN A 683 -11.88 8.27 26.99
CA ASN A 683 -12.90 7.29 26.60
C ASN A 683 -12.40 6.37 25.46
N LEU A 684 -12.72 5.08 25.52
CA LEU A 684 -12.53 4.08 24.48
C LEU A 684 -11.08 3.84 24.03
N MET A 685 -10.10 4.10 24.91
CA MET A 685 -8.70 3.78 24.61
C MET A 685 -8.54 2.28 24.31
N VAL A 686 -7.83 1.91 23.23
CA VAL A 686 -7.79 0.57 22.64
C VAL A 686 -9.22 0.14 22.27
N GLN A 687 -9.66 0.59 21.11
CA GLN A 687 -11.08 0.67 20.76
C GLN A 687 -11.70 -0.68 20.34
N VAL A 688 -10.89 -1.60 19.81
CA VAL A 688 -11.35 -2.91 19.30
C VAL A 688 -10.46 -4.04 19.82
N GLU A 689 -11.02 -5.22 19.88
CA GLU A 689 -10.36 -6.46 20.35
C GLU A 689 -9.09 -6.76 19.54
N ASP A 690 -9.12 -6.61 18.20
CA ASP A 690 -7.92 -6.85 17.35
C ASP A 690 -6.72 -5.99 17.80
N GLN A 691 -6.97 -4.75 18.25
CA GLN A 691 -5.92 -3.88 18.77
C GLN A 691 -5.37 -4.40 20.11
N TYR A 692 -6.24 -4.95 20.93
CA TYR A 692 -5.87 -5.55 22.21
C TYR A 692 -5.00 -6.80 22.01
N ILE A 693 -5.38 -7.64 21.07
CA ILE A 693 -4.59 -8.83 20.64
C ILE A 693 -3.23 -8.37 20.08
N LEU A 694 -3.21 -7.41 19.16
CA LEU A 694 -1.98 -6.88 18.58
C LEU A 694 -0.99 -6.37 19.64
N ILE A 695 -1.48 -5.73 20.71
CA ILE A 695 -0.64 -5.28 21.83
C ILE A 695 0.06 -6.48 22.48
N HIS A 696 -0.69 -7.55 22.79
CA HIS A 696 -0.14 -8.75 23.42
C HIS A 696 0.91 -9.42 22.54
N ASP A 697 0.60 -9.58 21.25
CA ASP A 697 1.53 -10.16 20.28
C ASP A 697 2.81 -9.33 20.14
N ALA A 698 2.67 -8.00 20.11
CA ALA A 698 3.82 -7.10 20.05
C ALA A 698 4.73 -7.23 21.27
N LEU A 699 4.14 -7.39 22.46
CA LEU A 699 4.90 -7.55 23.68
C LEU A 699 5.54 -8.93 23.79
N VAL A 700 4.88 -10.00 23.35
CA VAL A 700 5.49 -11.34 23.23
C VAL A 700 6.70 -11.27 22.30
N GLU A 701 6.56 -10.63 21.16
CA GLU A 701 7.64 -10.42 20.19
C GLU A 701 8.80 -9.63 20.81
N ALA A 702 8.49 -8.55 21.53
CA ALA A 702 9.48 -7.71 22.18
C ALA A 702 10.29 -8.49 23.23
N ILE A 703 9.61 -9.35 24.00
CA ILE A 703 10.24 -10.21 25.03
C ILE A 703 11.11 -11.28 24.35
N ALA A 704 10.57 -11.95 23.34
CA ALA A 704 11.27 -13.06 22.67
C ALA A 704 12.54 -12.62 21.93
N CYS A 705 12.52 -11.41 21.36
CA CYS A 705 13.62 -10.92 20.51
C CYS A 705 14.54 -9.91 21.22
N GLY A 706 14.05 -9.27 22.28
CA GLY A 706 14.76 -8.18 22.92
C GLY A 706 14.82 -6.93 22.06
N ASN A 707 15.71 -6.01 22.39
CA ASN A 707 16.06 -4.86 21.56
C ASN A 707 17.40 -5.15 20.88
N THR A 708 17.35 -5.33 19.54
CA THR A 708 18.51 -5.68 18.72
C THR A 708 19.04 -4.48 17.93
N GLU A 709 18.48 -3.29 18.15
CA GLU A 709 18.93 -2.06 17.50
C GLU A 709 20.27 -1.62 18.08
N ILE A 710 21.23 -1.31 17.22
CA ILE A 710 22.60 -0.93 17.58
C ILE A 710 22.89 0.46 17.01
N GLN A 711 23.41 1.36 17.84
CA GLN A 711 23.88 2.67 17.39
C GLN A 711 25.16 2.51 16.56
N ALA A 712 25.33 3.31 15.53
CA ALA A 712 26.51 3.23 14.63
C ALA A 712 27.84 3.26 15.42
N ARG A 713 27.94 4.15 16.38
CA ARG A 713 29.15 4.32 17.23
C ARG A 713 29.48 3.09 18.09
N ASP A 714 28.49 2.26 18.39
CA ASP A 714 28.64 1.09 19.26
C ASP A 714 28.73 -0.22 18.47
N LEU A 715 28.59 -0.17 17.13
CA LEU A 715 28.41 -1.35 16.28
C LEU A 715 29.58 -2.33 16.43
N ARG A 716 30.82 -1.87 16.35
CA ARG A 716 32.02 -2.73 16.49
C ARG A 716 32.05 -3.46 17.83
N LYS A 717 31.78 -2.73 18.90
CA LYS A 717 31.74 -3.30 20.25
C LYS A 717 30.65 -4.37 20.35
N GLU A 718 29.48 -4.07 19.81
CA GLU A 718 28.34 -5.00 19.86
C GLU A 718 28.58 -6.23 18.99
N ILE A 719 29.20 -6.10 17.81
CA ILE A 719 29.61 -7.27 17.02
C ILE A 719 30.52 -8.19 17.85
N LYS A 720 31.49 -7.63 18.53
CA LYS A 720 32.39 -8.40 19.39
C LYS A 720 31.61 -9.11 20.51
N ASN A 721 30.72 -8.39 21.18
CA ASN A 721 29.88 -8.96 22.25
C ASN A 721 29.00 -10.10 21.71
N LEU A 722 28.43 -9.93 20.53
CA LEU A 722 27.57 -10.94 19.89
C LEU A 722 28.33 -12.23 19.54
N LEU A 723 29.66 -12.13 19.31
CA LEU A 723 30.51 -13.26 18.97
C LEU A 723 31.16 -13.92 20.23
N GLU A 724 31.05 -13.30 21.41
CA GLU A 724 31.55 -13.89 22.65
C GLU A 724 30.68 -15.08 23.05
N GLN A 725 31.35 -16.17 23.44
CA GLN A 725 30.64 -17.38 23.89
C GLN A 725 30.09 -17.18 25.31
N ASN A 726 28.84 -17.50 25.47
CA ASN A 726 28.21 -17.60 26.79
C ASN A 726 28.77 -18.85 27.49
N LEU A 727 29.37 -18.68 28.64
CA LEU A 727 30.04 -19.75 29.39
C LEU A 727 29.09 -20.85 29.90
N GLU A 728 27.81 -20.52 30.05
CA GLU A 728 26.79 -21.49 30.52
C GLU A 728 26.22 -22.35 29.38
N THR A 729 25.98 -21.73 28.22
CA THR A 729 25.31 -22.40 27.10
C THR A 729 26.29 -22.91 26.04
N GLY A 730 27.51 -22.35 26.01
CA GLY A 730 28.51 -22.64 24.98
C GLY A 730 28.18 -22.02 23.62
N GLN A 731 27.12 -21.19 23.52
CA GLN A 731 26.66 -20.54 22.28
C GLN A 731 26.98 -19.05 22.33
N THR A 732 27.16 -18.46 21.13
CA THR A 732 27.24 -17.02 21.01
C THR A 732 25.83 -16.44 20.91
N GLU A 733 25.65 -15.17 21.28
CA GLU A 733 24.37 -14.48 21.07
C GLU A 733 24.04 -14.38 19.58
N MET A 734 25.04 -14.24 18.72
CA MET A 734 24.88 -14.29 17.25
C MET A 734 24.19 -15.60 16.80
N GLU A 735 24.65 -16.74 17.34
CA GLU A 735 24.02 -18.04 17.08
C GLU A 735 22.60 -18.11 17.62
N ALA A 736 22.38 -17.60 18.83
CA ALA A 736 21.05 -17.57 19.43
C ALA A 736 20.06 -16.72 18.62
N GLN A 737 20.49 -15.54 18.14
CA GLN A 737 19.69 -14.70 17.26
C GLN A 737 19.31 -15.43 15.96
N PHE A 738 20.28 -16.06 15.31
CA PHE A 738 20.04 -16.79 14.06
C PHE A 738 19.08 -17.98 14.29
N GLN A 739 19.21 -18.68 15.43
CA GLN A 739 18.29 -19.77 15.78
C GLN A 739 16.86 -19.24 15.99
N ARG A 740 16.70 -18.10 16.65
CA ARG A 740 15.37 -17.46 16.84
C ARG A 740 14.73 -17.14 15.50
N LEU A 741 15.49 -16.61 14.54
CA LEU A 741 15.03 -16.35 13.17
C LEU A 741 14.56 -17.63 12.46
N SER A 742 15.08 -18.79 12.84
CA SER A 742 14.84 -20.07 12.13
C SER A 742 13.71 -20.91 12.75
N ARG A 743 13.18 -20.52 13.91
CA ARG A 743 12.16 -21.30 14.63
C ARG A 743 10.81 -21.36 13.92
N ASN A 744 10.37 -20.28 13.33
CA ASN A 744 9.02 -20.18 12.77
C ASN A 744 9.00 -20.64 11.31
N LYS A 745 8.29 -21.75 11.04
CA LYS A 745 8.06 -22.24 9.69
C LYS A 745 6.66 -21.83 9.24
N ALA A 746 6.57 -21.24 8.08
CA ALA A 746 5.29 -20.84 7.51
C ALA A 746 4.40 -22.06 7.22
N PRO A 747 3.08 -21.97 7.45
CA PRO A 747 2.17 -23.07 7.16
C PRO A 747 2.06 -23.32 5.65
N PRO A 748 1.71 -24.55 5.24
CA PRO A 748 1.56 -24.89 3.80
C PRO A 748 0.56 -23.99 3.05
N SER A 749 -0.43 -23.44 3.74
CA SER A 749 -1.44 -22.53 3.16
C SER A 749 -0.85 -21.24 2.58
N LYS A 750 0.38 -20.89 2.94
CA LYS A 750 1.07 -19.73 2.40
C LYS A 750 1.71 -19.96 1.02
N PHE A 751 1.66 -21.19 0.47
CA PHE A 751 2.38 -21.58 -0.76
C PHE A 751 1.46 -22.25 -1.77
N GLN A 752 0.18 -21.88 -1.81
CA GLN A 752 -0.83 -22.57 -2.64
C GLN A 752 -0.48 -22.48 -4.13
N ALA A 753 -0.19 -21.26 -4.63
CA ALA A 753 0.13 -21.05 -6.04
C ALA A 753 1.36 -21.88 -6.48
N ALA A 754 2.41 -21.90 -5.67
CA ALA A 754 3.65 -22.64 -5.97
C ALA A 754 3.42 -24.16 -6.04
N ASN A 755 2.46 -24.66 -5.26
CA ASN A 755 2.15 -26.08 -5.15
C ASN A 755 1.14 -26.59 -6.18
N LEU A 756 0.54 -25.73 -6.98
CA LEU A 756 -0.33 -26.13 -8.08
C LEU A 756 0.47 -27.03 -9.04
N PRO A 757 -0.11 -28.16 -9.51
CA PRO A 757 0.60 -29.07 -10.43
C PRO A 757 1.25 -28.36 -11.61
N VAL A 758 0.55 -27.39 -12.19
CA VAL A 758 1.00 -26.60 -13.35
C VAL A 758 2.23 -25.73 -13.03
N ASN A 759 2.51 -25.42 -11.76
CA ASN A 759 3.58 -24.53 -11.35
C ASN A 759 4.80 -25.25 -10.73
N LYS A 760 4.65 -26.52 -10.34
CA LYS A 760 5.71 -27.25 -9.63
C LYS A 760 7.03 -27.30 -10.41
N HIS A 761 6.95 -27.54 -11.73
CA HIS A 761 8.13 -27.62 -12.60
C HIS A 761 8.86 -26.29 -12.76
N LYS A 762 8.19 -25.16 -12.46
CA LYS A 762 8.77 -23.82 -12.52
C LYS A 762 9.68 -23.51 -11.33
N ASN A 763 9.67 -24.34 -10.29
CA ASN A 763 10.46 -24.12 -9.07
C ASN A 763 11.80 -24.86 -9.17
N ARG A 764 12.92 -24.12 -9.09
CA ARG A 764 14.28 -24.69 -9.10
C ARG A 764 14.50 -25.64 -7.93
N TYR A 765 13.93 -25.31 -6.77
CA TYR A 765 14.02 -26.12 -5.54
C TYR A 765 12.61 -26.30 -4.95
N ALA A 766 12.22 -27.54 -4.70
CA ALA A 766 10.88 -27.89 -4.19
C ALA A 766 10.59 -27.32 -2.79
N ASN A 767 11.63 -27.00 -2.03
CA ASN A 767 11.52 -26.50 -0.66
C ASN A 767 11.77 -24.98 -0.54
N VAL A 768 11.96 -24.28 -1.66
CA VAL A 768 12.12 -22.79 -1.66
C VAL A 768 11.02 -22.21 -2.56
N LEU A 769 9.91 -21.88 -1.94
CA LEU A 769 8.69 -21.47 -2.61
C LEU A 769 8.32 -20.02 -2.21
N PRO A 770 7.72 -19.23 -3.10
CA PRO A 770 7.29 -17.88 -2.76
C PRO A 770 6.00 -17.90 -1.95
N TYR A 771 5.86 -17.00 -0.98
CA TYR A 771 4.59 -16.77 -0.27
C TYR A 771 3.54 -16.19 -1.24
N ASP A 772 2.32 -16.67 -1.17
CA ASP A 772 1.21 -16.22 -2.02
C ASP A 772 0.89 -14.72 -1.84
N ASP A 773 1.05 -14.22 -0.61
CA ASP A 773 0.73 -12.83 -0.24
C ASP A 773 1.67 -11.80 -0.89
N THR A 774 2.93 -12.19 -1.08
CA THR A 774 3.99 -11.28 -1.55
C THR A 774 4.55 -11.66 -2.92
N ARG A 775 4.09 -12.79 -3.52
CA ARG A 775 4.63 -13.22 -4.79
C ARG A 775 4.41 -12.22 -5.92
N VAL A 776 5.32 -12.15 -6.84
CA VAL A 776 5.14 -11.43 -8.09
C VAL A 776 4.11 -12.19 -8.93
N LYS A 777 3.09 -11.48 -9.40
CA LYS A 777 2.07 -12.03 -10.30
C LYS A 777 2.29 -11.45 -11.69
N LEU A 778 2.51 -12.31 -12.67
CA LEU A 778 2.64 -11.91 -14.06
C LEU A 778 1.24 -11.75 -14.69
N SER A 779 1.16 -11.03 -15.80
CA SER A 779 -0.07 -10.90 -16.56
C SER A 779 -0.52 -12.28 -17.06
N ILE A 780 -1.80 -12.58 -16.94
CA ILE A 780 -2.35 -13.88 -17.37
C ILE A 780 -2.34 -13.94 -18.90
N GLN A 781 -1.73 -15.00 -19.45
CA GLN A 781 -1.75 -15.27 -20.88
C GLN A 781 -2.94 -16.19 -21.19
N PRO A 782 -3.86 -15.76 -22.07
CA PRO A 782 -5.05 -16.58 -22.37
C PRO A 782 -4.70 -17.97 -22.89
N GLY A 783 -5.27 -18.99 -22.28
CA GLY A 783 -5.07 -20.40 -22.66
C GLY A 783 -3.80 -21.03 -22.13
N VAL A 784 -3.02 -20.34 -21.28
CA VAL A 784 -1.80 -20.86 -20.68
C VAL A 784 -1.97 -20.89 -19.14
N ASP A 785 -2.30 -22.06 -18.62
CA ASP A 785 -2.47 -22.25 -17.18
C ASP A 785 -1.15 -22.00 -16.44
N GLY A 786 -1.24 -21.30 -15.30
CA GLY A 786 -0.08 -20.94 -14.49
C GLY A 786 0.82 -19.87 -15.11
N SER A 787 0.35 -19.16 -16.15
CA SER A 787 1.12 -18.08 -16.79
C SER A 787 1.34 -16.86 -15.90
N ASP A 788 0.55 -16.72 -14.82
CA ASP A 788 0.72 -15.67 -13.81
C ASP A 788 1.82 -15.99 -12.78
N TYR A 789 2.37 -17.22 -12.82
CA TYR A 789 3.27 -17.70 -11.76
C TYR A 789 4.75 -17.59 -12.15
N ILE A 790 5.52 -17.03 -11.22
CA ILE A 790 7.00 -17.07 -11.21
C ILE A 790 7.44 -17.21 -9.74
N ASN A 791 8.55 -17.93 -9.50
CA ASN A 791 9.11 -18.06 -8.15
C ASN A 791 9.88 -16.79 -7.79
N ALA A 792 9.15 -15.76 -7.37
CA ALA A 792 9.65 -14.43 -7.04
C ALA A 792 8.73 -13.75 -6.03
N ASN A 793 9.29 -12.97 -5.11
CA ASN A 793 8.54 -12.17 -4.13
C ASN A 793 8.98 -10.71 -4.18
N TYR A 794 8.04 -9.80 -3.98
CA TYR A 794 8.35 -8.41 -3.67
C TYR A 794 8.95 -8.33 -2.27
N ILE A 795 10.02 -7.57 -2.15
CA ILE A 795 10.77 -7.36 -0.92
C ILE A 795 10.84 -5.86 -0.63
N GLY A 796 10.45 -5.49 0.57
CA GLY A 796 10.57 -4.12 1.03
C GLY A 796 12.03 -3.77 1.36
N GLY A 797 12.38 -2.51 1.17
CA GLY A 797 13.62 -1.93 1.64
C GLY A 797 13.35 -0.93 2.77
N TYR A 798 14.35 -0.21 3.15
CA TYR A 798 14.22 0.81 4.19
C TYR A 798 13.38 2.01 3.70
N MET A 799 13.60 2.47 2.47
CA MET A 799 12.92 3.64 1.89
C MET A 799 11.62 3.32 1.18
N SER A 800 11.36 2.06 0.81
CA SER A 800 10.24 1.70 -0.04
C SER A 800 9.64 0.35 0.33
N LYS A 801 8.31 0.24 0.31
CA LYS A 801 7.58 -1.03 0.54
C LYS A 801 7.87 -2.08 -0.53
N ARG A 802 8.33 -1.67 -1.71
CA ARG A 802 8.76 -2.55 -2.80
C ARG A 802 10.06 -1.98 -3.36
N ALA A 803 11.18 -2.38 -2.78
CA ALA A 803 12.52 -1.98 -3.23
C ALA A 803 13.12 -3.03 -4.16
N PHE A 804 12.84 -4.32 -3.87
CA PHE A 804 13.45 -5.44 -4.58
C PHE A 804 12.42 -6.46 -5.02
N ILE A 805 12.80 -7.25 -6.02
CA ILE A 805 12.20 -8.55 -6.33
C ILE A 805 13.28 -9.61 -6.03
N ALA A 806 13.04 -10.45 -5.03
CA ALA A 806 13.90 -11.60 -4.73
C ALA A 806 13.37 -12.82 -5.49
N THR A 807 14.20 -13.40 -6.36
CA THR A 807 13.79 -14.49 -7.22
C THR A 807 14.86 -15.58 -7.31
N GLN A 808 14.44 -16.81 -7.62
CA GLN A 808 15.39 -17.87 -7.98
C GLN A 808 16.09 -17.55 -9.32
N ALA A 809 17.26 -18.10 -9.54
CA ALA A 809 17.88 -18.08 -10.87
C ALA A 809 16.93 -18.80 -11.86
N PRO A 810 16.64 -18.19 -13.02
CA PRO A 810 15.78 -18.84 -14.00
C PRO A 810 16.29 -20.24 -14.38
N ILE A 811 15.39 -21.19 -14.55
CA ILE A 811 15.64 -22.47 -15.19
C ILE A 811 15.22 -22.36 -16.67
N PRO A 812 15.65 -23.25 -17.56
CA PRO A 812 15.37 -23.08 -19.00
C PRO A 812 13.91 -22.75 -19.31
N ASP A 813 12.97 -23.45 -18.67
CA ASP A 813 11.52 -23.27 -18.89
C ASP A 813 10.99 -21.92 -18.37
N THR A 814 11.70 -21.24 -17.46
CA THR A 814 11.24 -19.99 -16.86
C THR A 814 12.01 -18.76 -17.32
N ILE A 815 12.95 -18.91 -18.27
CA ILE A 815 13.65 -17.75 -18.86
C ILE A 815 12.66 -16.76 -19.51
N PRO A 816 11.65 -17.23 -20.26
CA PRO A 816 10.66 -16.29 -20.81
C PRO A 816 9.86 -15.56 -19.71
N ASP A 817 9.44 -16.28 -18.67
CA ASP A 817 8.71 -15.68 -17.52
C ASP A 817 9.60 -14.66 -16.78
N PHE A 818 10.91 -14.93 -16.67
CA PHE A 818 11.85 -14.03 -16.01
C PHE A 818 11.97 -12.69 -16.77
N TRP A 819 12.20 -12.71 -18.10
CA TRP A 819 12.29 -11.47 -18.88
C TRP A 819 10.95 -10.76 -18.96
N ARG A 820 9.85 -11.50 -18.99
CA ARG A 820 8.51 -10.94 -18.90
C ARG A 820 8.31 -10.22 -17.55
N MET A 821 8.79 -10.81 -16.45
CA MET A 821 8.78 -10.15 -15.11
C MET A 821 9.59 -8.84 -15.14
N ILE A 822 10.81 -8.87 -15.69
CA ILE A 822 11.67 -7.67 -15.83
C ILE A 822 10.90 -6.56 -16.57
N TRP A 823 10.22 -6.92 -17.65
CA TRP A 823 9.46 -5.97 -18.46
C TRP A 823 8.22 -5.45 -17.72
N GLU A 824 7.37 -6.34 -17.25
CA GLU A 824 6.08 -5.99 -16.59
C GLU A 824 6.26 -5.20 -15.30
N GLN A 825 7.35 -5.47 -14.57
CA GLN A 825 7.63 -4.78 -13.29
C GLN A 825 8.55 -3.55 -13.47
N GLU A 826 8.82 -3.17 -14.71
CA GLU A 826 9.63 -1.99 -15.06
C GLU A 826 11.02 -2.01 -14.39
N CYS A 827 11.62 -3.20 -14.28
CA CYS A 827 12.93 -3.33 -13.66
C CYS A 827 14.04 -2.85 -14.60
N HIS A 828 14.93 -2.03 -14.08
CA HIS A 828 16.09 -1.52 -14.83
C HIS A 828 17.41 -2.09 -14.31
N ALA A 829 17.39 -2.89 -13.24
CA ALA A 829 18.57 -3.49 -12.63
C ALA A 829 18.31 -4.95 -12.25
N ILE A 830 19.25 -5.82 -12.61
CA ILE A 830 19.30 -7.23 -12.20
C ILE A 830 20.60 -7.42 -11.42
N VAL A 831 20.55 -7.99 -10.24
CA VAL A 831 21.71 -8.36 -9.42
C VAL A 831 21.79 -9.89 -9.36
N MET A 832 22.87 -10.44 -9.86
CA MET A 832 23.17 -11.87 -9.90
C MET A 832 24.33 -12.18 -8.96
N LEU A 833 24.11 -13.02 -7.95
CA LEU A 833 25.03 -13.25 -6.83
C LEU A 833 25.63 -14.66 -6.81
N SER A 834 25.55 -15.39 -7.92
CA SER A 834 26.14 -16.73 -8.06
C SER A 834 26.76 -16.87 -9.42
N GLN A 835 27.81 -17.70 -9.51
CA GLN A 835 28.36 -18.13 -10.78
C GLN A 835 27.37 -19.05 -11.52
N GLU A 836 27.54 -19.21 -12.85
CA GLU A 836 26.78 -20.17 -13.63
C GLU A 836 27.00 -21.60 -13.09
N MET A 837 28.26 -21.94 -12.73
CA MET A 837 28.69 -23.21 -12.16
C MET A 837 29.44 -22.96 -10.85
N GLU A 838 29.09 -23.73 -9.80
CA GLU A 838 29.79 -23.71 -8.51
C GLU A 838 29.92 -25.16 -8.03
N SER A 839 31.14 -25.56 -7.65
CA SER A 839 31.45 -26.92 -7.19
C SER A 839 30.89 -27.99 -8.13
N GLY A 840 31.03 -27.79 -9.45
CA GLY A 840 30.59 -28.72 -10.50
C GLY A 840 29.09 -28.80 -10.72
N LYS A 841 28.29 -27.92 -10.10
CA LYS A 841 26.81 -27.92 -10.20
C LYS A 841 26.33 -26.62 -10.85
N VAL A 842 25.37 -26.73 -11.75
CA VAL A 842 24.73 -25.56 -12.38
C VAL A 842 23.91 -24.82 -11.32
N LYS A 843 24.29 -23.59 -11.02
CA LYS A 843 23.59 -22.70 -10.07
C LYS A 843 22.69 -21.72 -10.81
N VAL A 844 23.11 -21.26 -12.00
CA VAL A 844 22.36 -20.32 -12.82
C VAL A 844 22.45 -20.81 -14.27
N HIS A 845 21.31 -21.00 -14.94
CA HIS A 845 21.31 -21.17 -16.39
C HIS A 845 21.42 -19.79 -17.03
N ARG A 846 22.26 -19.70 -18.03
CA ARG A 846 22.50 -18.44 -18.75
C ARG A 846 21.18 -17.98 -19.39
N TYR A 847 20.66 -16.85 -18.95
CA TYR A 847 19.36 -16.31 -19.40
C TYR A 847 19.54 -15.05 -20.26
N TRP A 848 20.76 -14.61 -20.46
CA TRP A 848 21.09 -13.43 -21.26
C TRP A 848 21.74 -13.84 -22.59
N PRO A 849 21.54 -13.02 -23.67
CA PRO A 849 22.11 -13.34 -24.97
C PRO A 849 23.63 -13.22 -24.99
N GLY A 850 24.25 -13.86 -25.99
CA GLY A 850 25.66 -13.63 -26.36
C GLY A 850 25.78 -12.35 -27.21
N ASN A 851 26.57 -12.43 -28.28
CA ASN A 851 26.85 -11.28 -29.15
C ASN A 851 25.69 -10.94 -30.09
N ALA A 852 24.67 -11.78 -30.22
CA ALA A 852 23.53 -11.54 -31.09
C ALA A 852 22.24 -11.32 -30.28
N PRO A 853 21.37 -10.42 -30.74
CA PRO A 853 20.06 -10.26 -30.12
C PRO A 853 19.27 -11.58 -30.10
N THR A 854 18.61 -11.87 -29.01
CA THR A 854 17.83 -13.10 -28.83
C THR A 854 16.37 -12.77 -28.59
N ALA A 855 15.48 -13.35 -29.38
CA ALA A 855 14.02 -13.25 -29.18
C ALA A 855 13.60 -14.20 -28.06
N ILE A 856 12.90 -13.67 -27.07
CA ILE A 856 12.39 -14.39 -25.89
C ILE A 856 10.91 -14.01 -25.74
N ALA A 857 10.02 -14.86 -26.23
CA ALA A 857 8.59 -14.56 -26.34
C ALA A 857 8.38 -13.29 -27.20
N ASN A 858 7.69 -12.28 -26.67
CA ASN A 858 7.46 -10.99 -27.36
C ASN A 858 8.55 -9.95 -27.06
N LEU A 859 9.63 -10.35 -26.43
CA LEU A 859 10.76 -9.46 -26.13
C LEU A 859 11.98 -9.83 -26.96
N VAL A 860 12.73 -8.83 -27.38
CA VAL A 860 14.06 -8.99 -27.98
C VAL A 860 15.06 -8.42 -27.00
N VAL A 861 15.99 -9.25 -26.55
CA VAL A 861 17.05 -8.86 -25.62
C VAL A 861 18.37 -8.80 -26.39
N GLU A 862 19.03 -7.66 -26.36
CA GLU A 862 20.30 -7.38 -27.02
C GLU A 862 21.30 -6.91 -25.99
N MET A 863 22.49 -7.54 -25.91
CA MET A 863 23.57 -7.09 -25.04
C MET A 863 24.31 -5.95 -25.73
N THR A 864 24.22 -4.74 -25.19
CA THR A 864 24.85 -3.53 -25.79
C THR A 864 26.22 -3.26 -25.19
N GLN A 865 26.50 -3.72 -23.97
CA GLN A 865 27.77 -3.47 -23.30
C GLN A 865 28.07 -4.57 -22.29
N GLU A 866 29.36 -4.91 -22.13
CA GLU A 866 29.88 -5.71 -21.02
C GLU A 866 31.14 -5.03 -20.50
N LYS A 867 31.23 -4.86 -19.17
CA LYS A 867 32.37 -4.31 -18.45
C LYS A 867 32.76 -5.20 -17.29
N ASN A 868 34.00 -5.56 -17.21
CA ASN A 868 34.56 -6.35 -16.10
C ASN A 868 35.15 -5.39 -15.07
N PHE A 869 34.77 -5.59 -13.82
CA PHE A 869 35.35 -4.97 -12.63
C PHE A 869 36.02 -6.08 -11.81
N GLU A 870 36.72 -5.72 -10.76
CA GLU A 870 37.46 -6.67 -9.93
C GLU A 870 36.54 -7.77 -9.36
N ASP A 871 35.41 -7.36 -8.76
CA ASP A 871 34.51 -8.25 -8.03
C ASP A 871 33.23 -8.59 -8.76
N TYR A 872 32.92 -7.92 -9.89
CA TYR A 872 31.66 -8.14 -10.60
C TYR A 872 31.79 -7.76 -12.09
N ILE A 873 30.87 -8.29 -12.88
CA ILE A 873 30.72 -7.96 -14.30
C ILE A 873 29.42 -7.17 -14.46
N MET A 874 29.47 -6.03 -15.13
CA MET A 874 28.28 -5.25 -15.48
C MET A 874 27.96 -5.47 -16.96
N ARG A 875 26.74 -5.96 -17.24
CA ARG A 875 26.18 -6.10 -18.59
C ARG A 875 25.02 -5.15 -18.77
N GLU A 876 24.97 -4.52 -19.93
CA GLU A 876 23.85 -3.65 -20.29
C GLU A 876 23.09 -4.29 -21.45
N PHE A 877 21.76 -4.34 -21.29
CA PHE A 877 20.85 -4.91 -22.27
C PHE A 877 19.86 -3.87 -22.75
N LYS A 878 19.65 -3.84 -24.06
CA LYS A 878 18.47 -3.20 -24.66
C LYS A 878 17.39 -4.27 -24.76
N VAL A 879 16.30 -4.08 -24.06
CA VAL A 879 15.12 -4.97 -24.07
C VAL A 879 14.02 -4.27 -24.84
N THR A 880 13.57 -4.87 -25.94
CA THR A 880 12.56 -4.29 -26.84
C THR A 880 11.32 -5.18 -26.81
N ASN A 881 10.16 -4.61 -26.51
CA ASN A 881 8.87 -5.28 -26.61
C ASN A 881 8.33 -5.06 -28.03
N THR A 882 8.29 -6.12 -28.82
CA THR A 882 7.86 -6.05 -30.23
C THR A 882 6.37 -5.73 -30.37
N GLY A 883 5.55 -6.08 -29.36
CA GLY A 883 4.13 -5.79 -29.37
C GLY A 883 3.77 -4.33 -29.08
N GLU A 884 4.63 -3.63 -28.32
CA GLU A 884 4.43 -2.22 -27.91
C GLU A 884 5.35 -1.26 -28.68
N SER A 885 6.29 -1.78 -29.47
CA SER A 885 7.34 -1.01 -30.15
C SER A 885 8.12 -0.10 -29.17
N ALA A 886 8.32 -0.58 -27.96
CA ALA A 886 8.98 0.14 -26.87
C ALA A 886 10.29 -0.56 -26.48
N SER A 887 11.30 0.23 -26.09
CA SER A 887 12.59 -0.31 -25.66
C SER A 887 12.99 0.26 -24.30
N ARG A 888 13.71 -0.54 -23.52
CA ARG A 888 14.17 -0.18 -22.17
C ARG A 888 15.61 -0.69 -21.97
N VAL A 889 16.42 0.10 -21.27
CA VAL A 889 17.77 -0.31 -20.87
C VAL A 889 17.71 -1.00 -19.52
N VAL A 890 18.31 -2.19 -19.43
CA VAL A 890 18.39 -3.00 -18.19
C VAL A 890 19.86 -3.35 -17.94
N ARG A 891 20.36 -3.10 -16.73
CA ARG A 891 21.71 -3.50 -16.34
C ARG A 891 21.69 -4.74 -15.46
N GLN A 892 22.55 -5.70 -15.79
CA GLN A 892 22.84 -6.85 -14.95
C GLN A 892 24.18 -6.60 -14.26
N TYR A 893 24.18 -6.73 -12.94
CA TYR A 893 25.37 -6.69 -12.11
C TYR A 893 25.60 -8.11 -11.59
N HIS A 894 26.60 -8.80 -12.16
CA HIS A 894 26.94 -10.17 -11.83
C HIS A 894 28.12 -10.18 -10.87
N PHE A 895 27.87 -10.35 -9.58
CA PHE A 895 28.89 -10.43 -8.54
C PHE A 895 29.63 -11.77 -8.64
N THR A 896 30.94 -11.73 -8.91
CA THR A 896 31.77 -12.90 -9.19
C THR A 896 32.67 -13.29 -8.00
N ALA A 897 32.81 -12.41 -7.01
CA ALA A 897 33.71 -12.63 -5.86
C ALA A 897 33.09 -13.45 -4.71
N TRP A 898 31.83 -13.94 -4.87
CA TRP A 898 31.22 -14.79 -3.83
C TRP A 898 31.80 -16.20 -3.92
N PRO A 899 32.43 -16.74 -2.85
CA PRO A 899 33.02 -18.10 -2.91
C PRO A 899 31.92 -19.18 -3.02
N ASP A 900 32.28 -20.36 -3.53
CA ASP A 900 31.37 -21.50 -3.65
C ASP A 900 30.74 -21.89 -2.30
N VAL A 901 31.50 -21.75 -1.20
CA VAL A 901 31.11 -22.12 0.16
C VAL A 901 31.41 -20.94 1.09
N GLY A 902 30.47 -20.63 1.99
CA GLY A 902 30.62 -19.57 2.97
C GLY A 902 30.23 -18.19 2.44
N SER A 903 30.91 -17.18 2.96
CA SER A 903 30.73 -15.77 2.62
C SER A 903 32.08 -15.18 2.18
N PRO A 904 32.07 -14.04 1.47
CA PRO A 904 33.35 -13.38 1.11
C PRO A 904 34.16 -12.98 2.34
N ASP A 905 35.51 -13.00 2.22
CA ASP A 905 36.40 -12.58 3.30
C ASP A 905 36.34 -11.06 3.54
N SER A 906 36.03 -10.28 2.49
CA SER A 906 35.85 -8.82 2.59
C SER A 906 34.53 -8.41 1.94
N SER A 907 33.92 -7.42 2.52
CA SER A 907 32.65 -6.87 2.03
C SER A 907 32.81 -5.73 1.02
N ALA A 908 34.05 -5.29 0.74
CA ALA A 908 34.31 -4.10 -0.08
C ALA A 908 33.67 -4.20 -1.48
N GLY A 909 33.81 -5.37 -2.14
CA GLY A 909 33.20 -5.58 -3.46
C GLY A 909 31.67 -5.55 -3.43
N LEU A 910 31.06 -6.13 -2.37
CA LEU A 910 29.61 -6.11 -2.22
C LEU A 910 29.07 -4.70 -1.96
N THR A 911 29.76 -3.92 -1.14
CA THR A 911 29.36 -2.54 -0.82
C THR A 911 29.52 -1.61 -2.04
N ASP A 912 30.59 -1.77 -2.83
CA ASP A 912 30.71 -1.04 -4.10
C ASP A 912 29.58 -1.42 -5.07
N LEU A 913 29.30 -2.72 -5.20
CA LEU A 913 28.21 -3.21 -6.05
C LEU A 913 26.87 -2.56 -5.64
N ILE A 914 26.55 -2.56 -4.32
CA ILE A 914 25.34 -1.91 -3.80
C ILE A 914 25.32 -0.43 -4.20
N GLY A 915 26.43 0.27 -4.05
CA GLY A 915 26.57 1.67 -4.45
C GLY A 915 26.31 1.91 -5.94
N GLN A 916 26.83 1.03 -6.79
CA GLN A 916 26.63 1.13 -8.25
C GLN A 916 25.16 0.88 -8.62
N VAL A 917 24.54 -0.13 -8.01
CA VAL A 917 23.13 -0.47 -8.24
C VAL A 917 22.23 0.71 -7.81
N GLN A 918 22.48 1.29 -6.62
CA GLN A 918 21.72 2.44 -6.13
C GLN A 918 21.87 3.66 -7.04
N ARG A 919 23.07 3.97 -7.50
CA ARG A 919 23.29 5.08 -8.45
C ARG A 919 22.54 4.86 -9.77
N TRP A 920 22.52 3.62 -10.27
CA TRP A 920 21.77 3.30 -11.49
C TRP A 920 20.26 3.38 -11.25
N GLN A 921 19.78 2.82 -10.13
CA GLN A 921 18.36 2.86 -9.74
C GLN A 921 17.85 4.31 -9.67
N GLN A 922 18.62 5.21 -9.06
CA GLN A 922 18.26 6.64 -8.95
C GLN A 922 18.11 7.28 -10.34
N ARG A 923 19.02 6.96 -11.27
CA ARG A 923 18.94 7.45 -12.67
C ARG A 923 17.71 6.95 -13.40
N CYS A 924 17.19 5.80 -13.02
CA CYS A 924 16.01 5.17 -13.63
C CYS A 924 14.70 5.47 -12.89
N GLY A 925 14.68 6.44 -11.97
CA GLY A 925 13.49 6.83 -11.22
C GLY A 925 13.15 5.93 -10.04
N ASN A 926 14.16 5.32 -9.43
CA ASN A 926 14.01 4.44 -8.25
C ASN A 926 13.13 3.21 -8.51
N THR A 927 13.28 2.61 -9.68
CA THR A 927 12.56 1.39 -10.07
C THR A 927 13.02 0.17 -9.26
N LEU A 928 12.21 -0.90 -9.27
CA LEU A 928 12.51 -2.17 -8.59
C LEU A 928 13.84 -2.78 -9.06
N VAL A 929 14.61 -3.32 -8.11
CA VAL A 929 15.84 -4.07 -8.39
C VAL A 929 15.54 -5.57 -8.27
N THR A 930 15.75 -6.33 -9.33
CA THR A 930 15.61 -7.79 -9.30
C THR A 930 16.92 -8.41 -8.81
N VAL A 931 16.84 -9.19 -7.72
CA VAL A 931 18.01 -9.81 -7.09
C VAL A 931 17.84 -11.33 -7.08
N HIS A 932 18.85 -12.05 -7.56
CA HIS A 932 18.85 -13.51 -7.50
C HIS A 932 20.25 -14.07 -7.21
N CYS A 933 20.26 -15.27 -6.65
CA CYS A 933 21.43 -16.14 -6.56
C CYS A 933 21.04 -17.45 -7.25
N SER A 934 21.16 -18.61 -6.62
CA SER A 934 20.59 -19.85 -7.17
C SER A 934 19.13 -20.02 -6.72
N ALA A 935 18.90 -20.10 -5.41
CA ALA A 935 17.54 -20.25 -4.82
C ALA A 935 16.81 -18.91 -4.62
N GLY A 936 17.51 -17.79 -4.64
CA GLY A 936 16.92 -16.49 -4.40
C GLY A 936 16.59 -16.21 -2.94
N VAL A 937 17.39 -16.72 -2.01
CA VAL A 937 17.14 -16.55 -0.56
C VAL A 937 18.42 -16.23 0.24
N GLY A 938 19.50 -16.99 0.12
CA GLY A 938 20.71 -16.82 0.93
C GLY A 938 21.46 -15.53 0.57
N ARG A 939 22.31 -15.56 -0.47
CA ARG A 939 23.07 -14.40 -0.96
C ARG A 939 22.14 -13.24 -1.35
N THR A 940 20.99 -13.57 -1.93
CA THR A 940 19.92 -12.60 -2.25
C THR A 940 19.45 -11.88 -0.98
N GLY A 941 19.23 -12.62 0.10
CA GLY A 941 18.84 -12.05 1.40
C GLY A 941 19.91 -11.13 1.97
N VAL A 942 21.18 -11.50 1.86
CA VAL A 942 22.32 -10.66 2.30
C VAL A 942 22.32 -9.33 1.54
N PHE A 943 22.23 -9.38 0.21
CA PHE A 943 22.20 -8.16 -0.61
C PHE A 943 21.05 -7.24 -0.20
N CYS A 944 19.83 -7.78 -0.08
CA CYS A 944 18.65 -6.98 0.30
C CYS A 944 18.77 -6.42 1.73
N ALA A 945 19.26 -7.24 2.67
CA ALA A 945 19.44 -6.83 4.06
C ALA A 945 20.49 -5.71 4.17
N VAL A 946 21.67 -5.93 3.61
CA VAL A 946 22.77 -4.96 3.68
C VAL A 946 22.41 -3.65 2.98
N SER A 947 21.78 -3.72 1.80
CA SER A 947 21.30 -2.52 1.09
C SER A 947 20.37 -1.67 1.97
N SER A 948 19.38 -2.32 2.60
CA SER A 948 18.42 -1.65 3.49
C SER A 948 19.09 -1.09 4.76
N LEU A 949 20.02 -1.86 5.33
CA LEU A 949 20.74 -1.48 6.54
C LEU A 949 21.69 -0.30 6.30
N ILE A 950 22.36 -0.24 5.15
CA ILE A 950 23.21 0.90 4.76
C ILE A 950 22.34 2.17 4.60
N GLU A 951 21.16 2.05 3.99
CA GLU A 951 20.21 3.18 3.89
C GLU A 951 19.79 3.67 5.28
N ARG A 952 19.45 2.74 6.18
CA ARG A 952 19.06 3.07 7.56
C ARG A 952 20.23 3.70 8.35
N LEU A 953 21.42 3.14 8.20
CA LEU A 953 22.64 3.65 8.83
C LEU A 953 22.89 5.12 8.43
N LYS A 954 22.75 5.43 7.14
CA LYS A 954 22.91 6.80 6.61
C LYS A 954 21.83 7.76 7.13
N ALA A 955 20.59 7.27 7.26
CA ALA A 955 19.45 8.12 7.62
C ALA A 955 19.32 8.34 9.11
N GLU A 956 19.59 7.33 9.93
CA GLU A 956 19.28 7.30 11.37
C GLU A 956 20.49 7.05 12.28
N ALA A 957 21.66 6.70 11.72
CA ALA A 957 22.88 6.29 12.45
C ALA A 957 22.64 5.08 13.37
N VAL A 958 21.71 4.19 12.96
CA VAL A 958 21.43 2.94 13.67
C VAL A 958 21.31 1.79 12.69
N VAL A 959 21.52 0.57 13.16
CA VAL A 959 21.27 -0.67 12.43
C VAL A 959 20.52 -1.66 13.31
N ASP A 960 19.74 -2.54 12.66
CA ASP A 960 19.12 -3.67 13.34
C ASP A 960 19.07 -4.84 12.36
N VAL A 961 20.11 -5.63 12.36
CA VAL A 961 20.28 -6.77 11.45
C VAL A 961 19.20 -7.81 11.71
N PHE A 962 18.93 -8.11 12.99
CA PHE A 962 17.95 -9.13 13.38
C PHE A 962 16.56 -8.81 12.83
N GLN A 963 16.04 -7.60 13.11
CA GLN A 963 14.70 -7.22 12.69
C GLN A 963 14.62 -7.07 11.16
N THR A 964 15.68 -6.58 10.51
CA THR A 964 15.74 -6.48 9.05
C THR A 964 15.61 -7.87 8.42
N VAL A 965 16.43 -8.83 8.85
CA VAL A 965 16.38 -10.20 8.32
C VAL A 965 15.02 -10.85 8.62
N LYS A 966 14.45 -10.60 9.80
CA LYS A 966 13.13 -11.11 10.17
C LYS A 966 12.05 -10.56 9.21
N GLN A 967 12.04 -9.27 8.94
CA GLN A 967 11.10 -8.64 7.99
C GLN A 967 11.24 -9.24 6.58
N LEU A 968 12.48 -9.45 6.12
CA LEU A 968 12.71 -10.12 4.83
C LEU A 968 12.10 -11.53 4.82
N ARG A 969 12.24 -12.28 5.93
CA ARG A 969 11.69 -13.64 6.08
C ARG A 969 10.16 -13.67 6.13
N GLU A 970 9.52 -12.59 6.58
CA GLU A 970 8.06 -12.42 6.50
C GLU A 970 7.58 -12.26 5.05
N GLN A 971 8.45 -11.80 4.15
CA GLN A 971 8.12 -11.53 2.75
C GLN A 971 8.56 -12.65 1.80
N ARG A 972 9.67 -13.34 2.10
CA ARG A 972 10.14 -14.53 1.36
C ARG A 972 10.86 -15.47 2.33
N PRO A 973 10.51 -16.77 2.34
CA PRO A 973 11.08 -17.68 3.34
C PRO A 973 12.60 -17.82 3.19
N ALA A 974 13.27 -18.03 4.32
CA ALA A 974 14.69 -18.35 4.41
C ALA A 974 15.65 -17.27 3.87
N MET A 975 15.22 -16.01 3.78
CA MET A 975 16.13 -14.91 3.42
C MET A 975 17.28 -14.84 4.45
N VAL A 976 18.52 -14.69 4.00
CA VAL A 976 19.77 -14.88 4.78
C VAL A 976 19.77 -16.28 5.38
N GLN A 977 20.20 -17.24 4.57
CA GLN A 977 19.89 -18.66 4.79
C GLN A 977 20.77 -19.35 5.83
N THR A 978 22.01 -18.89 6.01
CA THR A 978 22.97 -19.52 6.93
C THR A 978 23.47 -18.55 7.99
N LYS A 979 24.05 -19.10 9.06
CA LYS A 979 24.65 -18.33 10.15
C LYS A 979 25.79 -17.44 9.61
N GLU A 980 26.66 -17.98 8.77
CA GLU A 980 27.78 -17.26 8.17
C GLU A 980 27.30 -16.06 7.34
N GLN A 981 26.19 -16.21 6.61
CA GLN A 981 25.58 -15.09 5.88
C GLN A 981 25.01 -14.03 6.83
N TYR A 982 24.48 -14.46 7.98
CA TYR A 982 23.96 -13.56 9.00
C TYR A 982 25.10 -12.77 9.65
N GLU A 983 26.20 -13.45 10.02
CA GLU A 983 27.44 -12.84 10.53
C GLU A 983 28.02 -11.85 9.49
N PHE A 984 28.03 -12.23 8.21
CA PHE A 984 28.54 -11.41 7.12
C PHE A 984 27.76 -10.11 6.99
N CYS A 985 26.45 -10.08 7.29
CA CYS A 985 25.69 -8.82 7.30
C CYS A 985 26.27 -7.84 8.33
N TYR A 986 26.58 -8.32 9.54
CA TYR A 986 27.22 -7.50 10.59
C TYR A 986 28.63 -7.05 10.19
N GLN A 987 29.44 -7.99 9.69
CA GLN A 987 30.80 -7.71 9.21
C GLN A 987 30.77 -6.59 8.15
N THR A 988 29.87 -6.71 7.17
CA THR A 988 29.73 -5.72 6.08
C THR A 988 29.43 -4.33 6.62
N LEU A 989 28.55 -4.22 7.60
CA LEU A 989 28.20 -2.91 8.21
C LEU A 989 29.39 -2.32 8.99
N GLY A 990 30.15 -3.15 9.69
CA GLY A 990 31.37 -2.74 10.39
C GLY A 990 32.40 -2.19 9.41
N GLU A 991 32.74 -2.96 8.38
CA GLU A 991 33.70 -2.55 7.32
C GLU A 991 33.21 -1.30 6.58
N TYR A 992 31.90 -1.19 6.36
CA TYR A 992 31.31 -0.01 5.72
C TYR A 992 31.53 1.25 6.57
N LEU A 993 31.32 1.19 7.88
CA LEU A 993 31.61 2.31 8.78
C LEU A 993 33.09 2.68 8.78
N ASP A 994 33.98 1.68 8.80
CA ASP A 994 35.43 1.88 8.78
C ASP A 994 35.89 2.68 7.56
N SER A 995 35.22 2.49 6.43
CA SER A 995 35.58 3.19 5.17
C SER A 995 35.35 4.72 5.24
N PHE A 996 34.60 5.20 6.25
CA PHE A 996 34.35 6.63 6.45
C PHE A 996 35.18 7.26 7.57
N ASP A 997 35.98 6.45 8.31
CA ASP A 997 36.80 6.96 9.41
C ASP A 997 38.28 6.93 9.04
N PRO A 998 38.80 8.00 8.39
CA PRO A 998 40.19 8.02 7.92
C PRO A 998 41.28 8.05 9.04
N TYR A 999 40.83 8.21 10.31
CA TYR A 999 41.77 8.33 11.43
C TYR A 999 41.95 7.03 12.25
N ASN A 1000 41.15 5.98 11.97
CA ASN A 1000 41.25 4.71 12.70
C ASN A 1000 42.31 3.72 12.13
N ASN A 1001 43.06 4.10 11.10
CA ASN A 1001 44.09 3.24 10.48
C ASN A 1001 45.50 3.39 11.12
N PHE A 1002 45.63 4.00 12.30
CA PHE A 1002 46.89 4.25 12.92
C PHE A 1002 47.02 3.80 14.41
N ASP A 1003 46.10 2.92 14.86
CA ASP A 1003 46.22 2.28 16.21
C ASP A 1003 46.61 0.81 16.10
#